data_61b0defca6c7d70d7e2f8bcb4de34248
#
_entry.id   61b0defca6c7d70d7e2f8bcb4de34248
#
_cell.length_a   1.000
_cell.length_b   1.000
_cell.length_c   1.000
_cell.angle_alpha   90.00
_cell.angle_beta   90.00
_cell.angle_gamma   90.00
#
_symmetry.space_group_name_H-M   'P 1'
#
loop_
_entity.id
_entity.type
_entity.pdbx_description
1 polymer ?
#
loop_
_entity_poly.entity_id
_entity_poly.type
_entity_poly.pdbx_seq_one_letter_code
_entity_poly.pdbx_strand_id
1 'polypeptide(L)'
;MKFTLSWLRDHLDTDASLDRIVTALTDCGLEVEGVTDPAKALAPFVIAEVLSAAPHPQADKLQVLSVATGNGEAVQVVCGAPNARAGMKGVFGAVGTYVPGSDLTLKVASIRGVESRGMMCSMRELELSDEHDGIIDLPADAPVGTAYAAWAQLDDPVIEVGITPNRQDCMGVAGIARDLAAAGIGTLRTPPVAAVAGSFPCPIEIRTDDPDGCPAFLGRAVRGVANGPSPEWLQRRLRAIGQKPISALVDITNFITFDRGRPLHVYDLAHVAGGLVARRAVAGESVAALNGKSYALDASMTVIADDAQVHDIGGIMGGAASGVSAATTDVLIECAYFAPERIGATGRKLGLSSDARARFERGVDPGFLVGGLDLATAMVLDLCGGEASDAVVAGCIPVPDKTVMYRPDRTRTLTGVAIAADEQAAILTRLGFGVARGERWSIAVPSWRRDVDGEADIVEEVVRINGFAHIPSTPLPRAEGVARPTATPAQLIERRLRRALAARGLDEAVTWSFVSPAQAEPFGGAAWTLDNPISSELSAMRPSLVPGLLAAAKRNLDRGEAGVRLFEVGRRYLSDGEHATTAIVMTGAARARDWRTGAATTYSAFDAKAEAVAALAAAGVPVDRLSVLPPADPWFHPGRSGRLALGAKIVLASFGELHPRVAATRDPVAVAEIYLDAIPAARSAKRTRPVFTPPPLQAVTRDFAFVVAADLPAETLLRSVRGADKAAITNVALFDRFPLDDKVSLAVTVTLQPVERSFTDADIDAISAKIVAAAAKVGGVLRG
;
A
#
# COMPACT_ATOMS: atom_id res chain seq x y z
N MET A 1 -11.03 1.39 -13.56
CA MET A 1 -11.99 1.79 -14.62
C MET A 1 -13.38 1.42 -14.18
N LYS A 2 -14.31 2.41 -14.19
CA LYS A 2 -15.72 2.18 -13.80
C LYS A 2 -16.63 2.25 -15.00
N PHE A 3 -17.67 1.42 -15.04
CA PHE A 3 -18.71 1.44 -16.06
C PHE A 3 -19.97 0.74 -15.53
N THR A 4 -21.13 1.05 -16.13
CA THR A 4 -22.38 0.38 -15.76
C THR A 4 -22.63 -0.86 -16.64
N LEU A 5 -23.44 -1.79 -16.14
CA LEU A 5 -23.84 -2.98 -16.89
C LEU A 5 -24.58 -2.64 -18.19
N SER A 6 -25.48 -1.64 -18.16
CA SER A 6 -26.18 -1.18 -19.35
C SER A 6 -25.22 -0.57 -20.39
N TRP A 7 -24.21 0.18 -19.94
CA TRP A 7 -23.19 0.75 -20.81
C TRP A 7 -22.35 -0.33 -21.49
N LEU A 8 -21.96 -1.37 -20.73
CA LEU A 8 -21.28 -2.55 -21.32
C LEU A 8 -22.15 -3.20 -22.41
N ARG A 9 -23.45 -3.32 -22.15
CA ARG A 9 -24.41 -3.92 -23.09
C ARG A 9 -24.63 -3.13 -24.38
N ASP A 10 -24.24 -1.87 -24.46
CA ASP A 10 -24.20 -1.13 -25.73
C ASP A 10 -23.14 -1.70 -26.69
N HIS A 11 -22.09 -2.31 -26.16
CA HIS A 11 -20.99 -2.87 -26.93
C HIS A 11 -20.96 -4.40 -26.95
N LEU A 12 -21.71 -5.06 -26.08
CA LEU A 12 -21.74 -6.50 -25.92
C LEU A 12 -23.18 -7.03 -25.89
N ASP A 13 -23.56 -7.75 -26.90
CA ASP A 13 -24.84 -8.46 -26.92
C ASP A 13 -24.71 -9.74 -26.09
N THR A 14 -25.32 -9.75 -24.89
CA THR A 14 -25.18 -10.83 -23.92
C THR A 14 -26.39 -10.96 -23.01
N ASP A 15 -26.78 -12.22 -22.74
CA ASP A 15 -27.75 -12.61 -21.71
C ASP A 15 -27.07 -13.06 -20.40
N ALA A 16 -25.73 -12.93 -20.31
CA ALA A 16 -24.99 -13.33 -19.12
C ALA A 16 -25.42 -12.52 -17.89
N SER A 17 -25.54 -13.20 -16.76
CA SER A 17 -25.79 -12.55 -15.47
C SER A 17 -24.60 -11.68 -15.06
N LEU A 18 -24.84 -10.72 -14.16
CA LEU A 18 -23.80 -9.89 -13.58
C LEU A 18 -22.65 -10.73 -12.99
N ASP A 19 -22.98 -11.77 -12.21
CA ASP A 19 -21.98 -12.65 -11.59
C ASP A 19 -21.11 -13.37 -12.64
N ARG A 20 -21.72 -13.78 -13.76
CA ARG A 20 -20.97 -14.43 -14.86
C ARG A 20 -20.04 -13.46 -15.56
N ILE A 21 -20.47 -12.19 -15.75
CA ILE A 21 -19.65 -11.14 -16.34
C ILE A 21 -18.47 -10.80 -15.41
N VAL A 22 -18.73 -10.63 -14.11
CA VAL A 22 -17.70 -10.35 -13.08
C VAL A 22 -16.65 -11.47 -13.03
N THR A 23 -17.09 -12.72 -13.04
CA THR A 23 -16.18 -13.88 -13.09
C THR A 23 -15.33 -13.85 -14.36
N ALA A 24 -15.96 -13.64 -15.52
CA ALA A 24 -15.27 -13.63 -16.80
C ALA A 24 -14.25 -12.48 -16.94
N LEU A 25 -14.54 -11.31 -16.39
CA LEU A 25 -13.59 -10.19 -16.33
C LEU A 25 -12.31 -10.61 -15.62
N THR A 26 -12.43 -11.17 -14.42
CA THR A 26 -11.28 -11.66 -13.65
C THR A 26 -10.54 -12.79 -14.37
N ASP A 27 -11.27 -13.74 -14.95
CA ASP A 27 -10.70 -14.86 -15.73
C ASP A 27 -9.90 -14.38 -16.96
N CYS A 28 -10.28 -13.25 -17.57
CA CYS A 28 -9.58 -12.62 -18.69
C CYS A 28 -8.37 -11.76 -18.27
N GLY A 29 -8.09 -11.64 -16.96
CA GLY A 29 -7.03 -10.79 -16.42
C GLY A 29 -7.44 -9.33 -16.18
N LEU A 30 -8.75 -9.03 -16.17
CA LEU A 30 -9.32 -7.75 -15.77
C LEU A 30 -9.92 -7.90 -14.37
N GLU A 31 -9.10 -7.68 -13.34
CA GLU A 31 -9.50 -7.88 -11.94
C GLU A 31 -10.65 -6.95 -11.55
N VAL A 32 -11.76 -7.53 -11.08
CA VAL A 32 -12.88 -6.75 -10.56
C VAL A 32 -12.58 -6.33 -9.12
N GLU A 33 -12.39 -5.02 -8.91
CA GLU A 33 -12.10 -4.41 -7.62
C GLU A 33 -13.38 -4.20 -6.78
N GLY A 34 -14.52 -4.04 -7.44
CA GLY A 34 -15.80 -3.87 -6.77
C GLY A 34 -17.00 -3.87 -7.69
N VAL A 35 -18.16 -4.15 -7.11
CA VAL A 35 -19.47 -4.00 -7.76
C VAL A 35 -20.38 -3.22 -6.82
N THR A 36 -20.90 -2.10 -7.30
CA THR A 36 -21.89 -1.29 -6.59
C THR A 36 -23.23 -1.47 -7.27
N ASP A 37 -24.22 -1.95 -6.53
CA ASP A 37 -25.60 -2.13 -7.00
C ASP A 37 -26.53 -1.24 -6.17
N PRO A 38 -26.80 0.00 -6.62
CA PRO A 38 -27.65 0.94 -5.89
C PRO A 38 -29.06 0.42 -5.71
N ALA A 39 -29.59 -0.33 -6.67
CA ALA A 39 -30.94 -0.89 -6.58
C ALA A 39 -31.06 -1.86 -5.40
N LYS A 40 -30.03 -2.68 -5.17
CA LYS A 40 -30.01 -3.62 -4.05
C LYS A 40 -29.94 -2.90 -2.70
N ALA A 41 -29.08 -1.88 -2.59
CA ALA A 41 -28.95 -1.08 -1.38
C ALA A 41 -30.21 -0.27 -1.08
N LEU A 42 -30.87 0.27 -2.12
CA LEU A 42 -32.03 1.14 -2.03
C LEU A 42 -33.38 0.43 -2.21
N ALA A 43 -33.39 -0.90 -2.33
CA ALA A 43 -34.62 -1.69 -2.49
C ALA A 43 -35.72 -1.41 -1.43
N PRO A 44 -35.39 -1.12 -0.15
CA PRO A 44 -36.41 -0.83 0.87
C PRO A 44 -37.01 0.57 0.81
N PHE A 45 -36.47 1.48 -0.03
CA PHE A 45 -36.93 2.86 -0.12
C PHE A 45 -38.03 3.00 -1.18
N VAL A 46 -39.11 3.73 -0.82
CA VAL A 46 -40.26 3.92 -1.69
C VAL A 46 -40.56 5.41 -1.91
N ILE A 47 -41.18 5.73 -3.02
CA ILE A 47 -41.73 7.07 -3.28
C ILE A 47 -42.92 7.27 -2.36
N ALA A 48 -42.93 8.38 -1.63
CA ALA A 48 -44.00 8.72 -0.70
C ALA A 48 -44.43 10.19 -0.86
N GLU A 49 -45.67 10.48 -0.51
CA GLU A 49 -46.24 11.85 -0.56
C GLU A 49 -46.49 12.38 0.85
N VAL A 50 -46.05 13.59 1.11
CA VAL A 50 -46.34 14.31 2.35
C VAL A 50 -47.77 14.89 2.28
N LEU A 51 -48.69 14.25 2.96
CA LEU A 51 -50.09 14.69 2.99
C LEU A 51 -50.28 15.98 3.80
N SER A 52 -49.56 16.10 4.91
CA SER A 52 -49.56 17.29 5.75
C SER A 52 -48.21 17.50 6.43
N ALA A 53 -47.90 18.77 6.69
CA ALA A 53 -46.71 19.20 7.41
C ALA A 53 -47.13 20.24 8.45
N ALA A 54 -46.89 19.98 9.73
CA ALA A 54 -47.18 20.88 10.83
C ALA A 54 -45.93 21.14 11.68
N PRO A 55 -45.76 22.36 12.24
CA PRO A 55 -44.65 22.65 13.14
C PRO A 55 -44.61 21.69 14.33
N HIS A 56 -43.43 21.28 14.72
CA HIS A 56 -43.25 20.40 15.89
C HIS A 56 -43.56 21.17 17.20
N PRO A 57 -44.36 20.61 18.13
CA PRO A 57 -44.82 21.34 19.31
C PRO A 57 -43.73 21.79 20.29
N GLN A 58 -42.51 21.22 20.20
CA GLN A 58 -41.39 21.50 21.12
C GLN A 58 -40.08 21.82 20.37
N ALA A 59 -40.11 22.12 19.05
CA ALA A 59 -38.88 22.36 18.28
C ALA A 59 -39.12 23.18 17.03
N ASP A 60 -38.63 24.41 17.01
CA ASP A 60 -38.87 25.40 15.95
C ASP A 60 -38.34 25.00 14.56
N LYS A 61 -37.33 24.10 14.51
CA LYS A 61 -36.69 23.64 13.27
C LYS A 61 -37.22 22.29 12.78
N LEU A 62 -38.18 21.67 13.51
CA LEU A 62 -38.73 20.38 13.13
C LEU A 62 -40.16 20.49 12.67
N GLN A 63 -40.56 19.60 11.78
CA GLN A 63 -41.93 19.43 11.33
C GLN A 63 -42.41 18.01 11.61
N VAL A 64 -43.71 17.87 11.91
CA VAL A 64 -44.40 16.58 11.99
C VAL A 64 -45.15 16.40 10.69
N LEU A 65 -44.73 15.36 9.95
CA LEU A 65 -45.28 15.04 8.65
C LEU A 65 -46.25 13.86 8.76
N SER A 66 -47.34 13.91 7.99
CA SER A 66 -48.16 12.73 7.68
C SER A 66 -47.81 12.28 6.27
N VAL A 67 -47.29 11.06 6.11
CA VAL A 67 -46.67 10.58 4.86
C VAL A 67 -47.44 9.38 4.34
N ALA A 68 -47.98 9.47 3.12
CA ALA A 68 -48.57 8.36 2.41
C ALA A 68 -47.49 7.56 1.65
N THR A 69 -47.38 6.27 1.95
CA THR A 69 -46.38 5.37 1.38
C THR A 69 -46.93 4.47 0.27
N GLY A 70 -48.20 4.66 -0.08
CA GLY A 70 -48.88 3.79 -1.06
C GLY A 70 -49.42 2.48 -0.51
N ASN A 71 -49.05 2.10 0.70
CA ASN A 71 -49.44 0.83 1.33
C ASN A 71 -49.99 1.12 2.75
N GLY A 72 -51.30 1.16 2.89
CA GLY A 72 -51.95 1.29 4.19
C GLY A 72 -52.20 2.72 4.68
N GLU A 73 -52.20 2.93 6.01
CA GLU A 73 -52.43 4.23 6.65
C GLU A 73 -51.22 5.14 6.53
N ALA A 74 -51.45 6.45 6.56
CA ALA A 74 -50.38 7.43 6.54
C ALA A 74 -49.48 7.31 7.76
N VAL A 75 -48.17 7.42 7.57
CA VAL A 75 -47.14 7.25 8.59
C VAL A 75 -46.70 8.61 9.13
N GLN A 76 -46.64 8.74 10.45
CA GLN A 76 -46.10 9.95 11.09
C GLN A 76 -44.57 9.94 11.08
N VAL A 77 -43.99 11.04 10.58
CA VAL A 77 -42.54 11.24 10.48
C VAL A 77 -42.16 12.61 11.05
N VAL A 78 -41.15 12.67 11.90
CA VAL A 78 -40.59 13.96 12.34
C VAL A 78 -39.38 14.26 11.42
N CYS A 79 -39.44 15.42 10.74
CA CYS A 79 -38.46 15.82 9.74
C CYS A 79 -37.85 17.17 10.07
N GLY A 80 -36.52 17.28 9.93
CA GLY A 80 -35.76 18.54 10.10
C GLY A 80 -35.40 19.26 8.81
N ALA A 81 -35.82 18.75 7.66
CA ALA A 81 -35.46 19.31 6.38
C ALA A 81 -36.22 20.62 6.09
N PRO A 82 -35.56 21.68 5.67
CA PRO A 82 -36.18 22.99 5.44
C PRO A 82 -37.18 23.02 4.27
N ASN A 83 -37.08 22.09 3.34
CA ASN A 83 -37.93 21.99 2.17
C ASN A 83 -39.16 21.08 2.38
N ALA A 84 -39.32 20.46 3.55
CA ALA A 84 -40.45 19.60 3.84
C ALA A 84 -41.79 20.41 3.82
N ARG A 85 -42.73 19.97 3.01
CA ARG A 85 -44.03 20.66 2.82
C ARG A 85 -45.13 19.70 2.41
N ALA A 86 -46.38 20.08 2.68
CA ALA A 86 -47.54 19.32 2.21
C ALA A 86 -47.61 19.30 0.67
N GLY A 87 -48.01 18.18 0.12
CA GLY A 87 -48.11 17.93 -1.32
C GLY A 87 -46.83 17.60 -2.03
N MET A 88 -45.66 17.62 -1.34
CA MET A 88 -44.39 17.16 -1.95
C MET A 88 -44.32 15.66 -2.01
N LYS A 89 -43.64 15.13 -3.03
CA LYS A 89 -43.25 13.74 -3.12
C LYS A 89 -41.76 13.60 -2.84
N GLY A 90 -41.39 12.56 -2.14
CA GLY A 90 -39.99 12.30 -1.75
C GLY A 90 -39.72 10.83 -1.54
N VAL A 91 -38.53 10.51 -1.03
CA VAL A 91 -38.12 9.16 -0.80
C VAL A 91 -38.23 8.79 0.70
N PHE A 92 -38.94 7.74 0.98
CA PHE A 92 -39.26 7.29 2.35
C PHE A 92 -38.59 5.95 2.66
N GLY A 93 -37.92 5.91 3.82
CA GLY A 93 -37.45 4.70 4.47
C GLY A 93 -38.32 4.30 5.65
N ALA A 94 -38.86 3.09 5.65
CA ALA A 94 -39.68 2.54 6.71
C ALA A 94 -38.84 2.10 7.92
N VAL A 95 -39.52 1.87 9.07
CA VAL A 95 -38.86 1.24 10.23
C VAL A 95 -38.29 -0.12 9.85
N GLY A 96 -37.03 -0.38 10.24
CA GLY A 96 -36.27 -1.56 9.83
C GLY A 96 -35.34 -1.35 8.64
N THR A 97 -35.50 -0.25 7.90
CA THR A 97 -34.64 0.07 6.75
C THR A 97 -33.28 0.57 7.23
N TYR A 98 -32.21 0.06 6.64
CA TYR A 98 -30.85 0.58 6.80
C TYR A 98 -30.64 1.76 5.88
N VAL A 99 -30.17 2.88 6.41
CA VAL A 99 -29.87 4.13 5.68
C VAL A 99 -28.35 4.23 5.52
N PRO A 100 -27.81 4.02 4.30
CA PRO A 100 -26.37 3.84 4.11
C PRO A 100 -25.55 5.08 4.48
N GLY A 101 -25.94 6.29 4.04
CA GLY A 101 -25.19 7.52 4.27
C GLY A 101 -25.19 8.02 5.72
N SER A 102 -26.02 7.40 6.60
CA SER A 102 -26.08 7.70 8.04
C SER A 102 -25.60 6.53 8.90
N ASP A 103 -25.27 5.37 8.29
CA ASP A 103 -24.95 4.10 8.99
C ASP A 103 -25.97 3.76 10.09
N LEU A 104 -27.25 3.88 9.77
CA LEU A 104 -28.34 3.78 10.74
C LEU A 104 -29.45 2.85 10.25
N THR A 105 -29.86 1.90 11.09
CA THR A 105 -31.11 1.17 10.89
C THR A 105 -32.27 1.90 11.57
N LEU A 106 -33.28 2.26 10.81
CA LEU A 106 -34.43 3.03 11.28
C LEU A 106 -35.24 2.23 12.33
N LYS A 107 -35.56 2.88 13.43
CA LYS A 107 -36.42 2.35 14.51
C LYS A 107 -37.53 3.33 14.79
N VAL A 108 -38.60 2.88 15.43
CA VAL A 108 -39.58 3.80 16.01
C VAL A 108 -38.86 4.67 17.02
N ALA A 109 -38.86 5.98 16.82
CA ALA A 109 -38.13 6.93 17.65
C ALA A 109 -39.09 7.99 18.20
N SER A 110 -38.89 8.38 19.46
CA SER A 110 -39.59 9.54 20.04
C SER A 110 -38.66 10.75 19.96
N ILE A 111 -38.96 11.68 19.09
CA ILE A 111 -38.18 12.91 18.89
C ILE A 111 -38.86 14.04 19.63
N ARG A 112 -38.30 14.46 20.77
CA ARG A 112 -38.87 15.48 21.68
C ARG A 112 -40.37 15.23 22.00
N GLY A 113 -40.69 13.98 22.30
CA GLY A 113 -42.06 13.57 22.70
C GLY A 113 -43.02 13.25 21.54
N VAL A 114 -42.60 13.41 20.29
CA VAL A 114 -43.39 13.05 19.11
C VAL A 114 -42.81 11.79 18.47
N GLU A 115 -43.65 10.79 18.21
CA GLU A 115 -43.26 9.54 17.61
C GLU A 115 -42.98 9.71 16.11
N SER A 116 -41.83 9.15 15.65
CA SER A 116 -41.46 9.06 14.24
C SER A 116 -41.34 7.60 13.83
N ARG A 117 -42.00 7.18 12.76
CA ARG A 117 -42.07 5.81 12.26
C ARG A 117 -41.41 5.62 10.90
N GLY A 118 -40.35 6.33 10.63
CA GLY A 118 -39.63 6.30 9.39
C GLY A 118 -38.89 7.59 9.14
N MET A 119 -38.34 7.73 7.94
CA MET A 119 -37.52 8.86 7.56
C MET A 119 -37.78 9.26 6.09
N MET A 120 -37.93 10.57 5.84
CA MET A 120 -37.81 11.13 4.50
C MET A 120 -36.32 11.43 4.26
N CYS A 121 -35.78 10.96 3.13
CA CYS A 121 -34.35 10.91 2.90
C CYS A 121 -33.84 12.02 1.96
N SER A 122 -32.63 12.50 2.21
CA SER A 122 -31.85 13.35 1.30
C SER A 122 -31.01 12.49 0.34
N MET A 123 -30.39 13.10 -0.67
CA MET A 123 -29.45 12.43 -1.58
C MET A 123 -28.25 11.84 -0.84
N ARG A 124 -27.73 12.54 0.16
CA ARG A 124 -26.58 12.11 0.97
C ARG A 124 -26.91 10.88 1.81
N GLU A 125 -28.09 10.81 2.41
CA GLU A 125 -28.51 9.68 3.23
C GLU A 125 -28.65 8.38 2.41
N LEU A 126 -28.92 8.52 1.11
CA LEU A 126 -28.96 7.39 0.17
C LEU A 126 -27.63 7.15 -0.56
N GLU A 127 -26.55 7.87 -0.20
CA GLU A 127 -25.24 7.84 -0.88
C GLU A 127 -25.31 8.11 -2.39
N LEU A 128 -26.26 8.93 -2.82
CA LEU A 128 -26.42 9.31 -4.23
C LEU A 128 -25.65 10.58 -4.61
N SER A 129 -25.44 11.49 -3.65
CA SER A 129 -24.55 12.65 -3.76
C SER A 129 -24.27 13.25 -2.37
N ASP A 130 -23.38 14.26 -2.30
CA ASP A 130 -23.09 15.00 -1.05
C ASP A 130 -24.20 15.98 -0.65
N GLU A 131 -25.25 16.12 -1.46
CA GLU A 131 -26.32 17.08 -1.25
C GLU A 131 -27.21 16.68 -0.05
N HIS A 132 -27.35 17.59 0.91
CA HIS A 132 -28.09 17.35 2.16
C HIS A 132 -28.84 18.56 2.69
N ASP A 133 -29.02 19.60 1.88
CA ASP A 133 -29.74 20.85 2.27
C ASP A 133 -31.24 20.64 2.41
N GLY A 134 -31.76 19.45 2.06
CA GLY A 134 -33.13 19.06 2.17
C GLY A 134 -33.36 17.59 1.86
N ILE A 135 -34.62 17.16 1.99
CA ILE A 135 -35.04 15.83 1.51
C ILE A 135 -35.22 15.85 0.00
N ILE A 136 -35.11 14.70 -0.66
CA ILE A 136 -35.33 14.55 -2.10
C ILE A 136 -36.72 15.03 -2.47
N ASP A 137 -36.81 15.97 -3.42
CA ASP A 137 -38.07 16.54 -3.96
C ASP A 137 -38.30 15.95 -5.35
N LEU A 138 -39.29 15.08 -5.46
CA LEU A 138 -39.60 14.36 -6.69
C LEU A 138 -40.71 15.11 -7.50
N PRO A 139 -40.75 14.92 -8.83
CA PRO A 139 -41.83 15.44 -9.66
C PRO A 139 -43.23 15.01 -9.20
N ALA A 140 -44.21 15.86 -9.42
CA ALA A 140 -45.57 15.62 -8.94
C ALA A 140 -46.24 14.36 -9.54
N ASP A 141 -45.77 13.88 -10.69
CA ASP A 141 -46.22 12.66 -11.36
C ASP A 141 -45.56 11.38 -10.86
N ALA A 142 -44.56 11.48 -9.96
CA ALA A 142 -43.88 10.31 -9.40
C ALA A 142 -44.89 9.39 -8.70
N PRO A 143 -44.89 8.05 -9.00
CA PRO A 143 -45.94 7.13 -8.52
C PRO A 143 -45.68 6.73 -7.07
N VAL A 144 -46.55 7.15 -6.15
CA VAL A 144 -46.46 6.81 -4.73
C VAL A 144 -46.54 5.29 -4.49
N GLY A 145 -45.71 4.78 -3.60
CA GLY A 145 -45.62 3.34 -3.29
C GLY A 145 -44.71 2.53 -4.20
N THR A 146 -44.16 3.13 -5.26
CA THR A 146 -43.21 2.48 -6.15
C THR A 146 -41.81 2.49 -5.50
N ALA A 147 -41.03 1.41 -5.71
CA ALA A 147 -39.63 1.38 -5.30
C ALA A 147 -38.84 2.50 -5.96
N TYR A 148 -38.19 3.35 -5.14
CA TYR A 148 -37.49 4.53 -5.62
C TYR A 148 -36.37 4.17 -6.61
N ALA A 149 -35.59 3.16 -6.31
CA ALA A 149 -34.47 2.73 -7.16
C ALA A 149 -34.90 2.34 -8.59
N ALA A 150 -36.05 1.66 -8.71
CA ALA A 150 -36.60 1.26 -10.02
C ALA A 150 -37.13 2.47 -10.79
N TRP A 151 -37.86 3.40 -10.12
CA TRP A 151 -38.37 4.60 -10.75
C TRP A 151 -37.24 5.55 -11.18
N ALA A 152 -36.23 5.72 -10.33
CA ALA A 152 -35.05 6.55 -10.60
C ALA A 152 -34.04 5.87 -11.56
N GLN A 153 -34.34 4.67 -12.04
CA GLN A 153 -33.48 3.87 -12.93
C GLN A 153 -32.07 3.67 -12.37
N LEU A 154 -31.99 3.36 -11.07
CA LEU A 154 -30.75 3.04 -10.36
C LEU A 154 -30.45 1.53 -10.37
N ASP A 155 -31.17 0.77 -11.18
CA ASP A 155 -31.04 -0.69 -11.38
C ASP A 155 -29.94 -1.06 -12.40
N ASP A 156 -28.94 -0.20 -12.53
CA ASP A 156 -27.79 -0.37 -13.42
C ASP A 156 -26.49 -0.52 -12.59
N PRO A 157 -26.09 -1.77 -12.27
CA PRO A 157 -24.91 -2.00 -11.44
C PRO A 157 -23.64 -1.40 -12.05
N VAL A 158 -22.82 -0.78 -11.20
CA VAL A 158 -21.50 -0.25 -11.55
C VAL A 158 -20.43 -1.29 -11.24
N ILE A 159 -19.64 -1.62 -12.24
CA ILE A 159 -18.50 -2.53 -12.12
C ILE A 159 -17.22 -1.71 -12.13
N GLU A 160 -16.35 -1.94 -11.15
CA GLU A 160 -15.01 -1.33 -11.08
C GLU A 160 -13.95 -2.38 -11.38
N VAL A 161 -13.08 -2.09 -12.37
CA VAL A 161 -12.06 -3.01 -12.87
C VAL A 161 -10.68 -2.35 -12.77
N GLY A 162 -9.73 -3.07 -12.21
CA GLY A 162 -8.31 -2.72 -12.23
C GLY A 162 -7.71 -2.96 -13.62
N ILE A 163 -7.20 -1.90 -14.25
CA ILE A 163 -6.57 -2.00 -15.57
C ILE A 163 -5.06 -1.94 -15.42
N THR A 164 -4.38 -3.02 -15.81
CA THR A 164 -2.92 -3.10 -15.83
C THR A 164 -2.31 -2.10 -16.82
N PRO A 165 -1.08 -1.62 -16.62
CA PRO A 165 -0.46 -0.61 -17.47
C PRO A 165 -0.35 -0.98 -18.95
N ASN A 166 -0.27 -2.27 -19.29
CA ASN A 166 -0.19 -2.78 -20.66
C ASN A 166 -1.54 -2.85 -21.38
N ARG A 167 -2.68 -2.78 -20.65
CA ARG A 167 -4.01 -2.95 -21.21
C ARG A 167 -4.75 -1.60 -21.39
N GLN A 168 -4.07 -0.63 -22.02
CA GLN A 168 -4.66 0.68 -22.35
C GLN A 168 -5.92 0.59 -23.21
N ASP A 169 -6.05 -0.45 -24.01
CA ASP A 169 -7.23 -0.72 -24.83
C ASP A 169 -8.50 -0.96 -23.98
N CYS A 170 -8.35 -1.46 -22.76
CA CYS A 170 -9.43 -1.65 -21.78
C CYS A 170 -9.71 -0.42 -20.90
N MET A 171 -9.08 0.73 -21.16
CA MET A 171 -9.44 2.00 -20.53
C MET A 171 -10.67 2.68 -21.17
N GLY A 172 -11.41 1.93 -21.99
CA GLY A 172 -12.72 2.24 -22.53
C GLY A 172 -13.63 1.02 -22.50
N VAL A 173 -14.94 1.25 -22.32
CA VAL A 173 -15.96 0.16 -22.24
C VAL A 173 -15.94 -0.74 -23.47
N ALA A 174 -15.75 -0.17 -24.66
CA ALA A 174 -15.64 -0.91 -25.91
C ALA A 174 -14.49 -1.93 -25.92
N GLY A 175 -13.35 -1.62 -25.29
CA GLY A 175 -12.20 -2.52 -25.15
C GLY A 175 -12.50 -3.68 -24.20
N ILE A 176 -13.16 -3.40 -23.07
CA ILE A 176 -13.61 -4.43 -22.12
C ILE A 176 -14.63 -5.38 -22.77
N ALA A 177 -15.58 -4.83 -23.53
CA ALA A 177 -16.55 -5.63 -24.27
C ALA A 177 -15.89 -6.55 -25.30
N ARG A 178 -14.81 -6.09 -25.95
CA ARG A 178 -14.02 -6.90 -26.90
C ARG A 178 -13.40 -8.13 -26.21
N ASP A 179 -12.83 -7.96 -25.03
CA ASP A 179 -12.26 -9.05 -24.26
C ASP A 179 -13.33 -10.07 -23.83
N LEU A 180 -14.45 -9.59 -23.30
CA LEU A 180 -15.57 -10.45 -22.91
C LEU A 180 -16.15 -11.20 -24.10
N ALA A 181 -16.29 -10.57 -25.27
CA ALA A 181 -16.73 -11.23 -26.49
C ALA A 181 -15.72 -12.30 -26.95
N ALA A 182 -14.41 -12.00 -26.86
CA ALA A 182 -13.37 -12.98 -27.17
C ALA A 182 -13.39 -14.19 -26.21
N ALA A 183 -13.75 -13.96 -24.95
CA ALA A 183 -13.95 -15.01 -23.95
C ALA A 183 -15.29 -15.76 -24.06
N GLY A 184 -16.13 -15.43 -25.04
CA GLY A 184 -17.40 -16.12 -25.29
C GLY A 184 -18.54 -15.73 -24.36
N ILE A 185 -18.50 -14.54 -23.75
CA ILE A 185 -19.56 -14.03 -22.86
C ILE A 185 -20.70 -13.38 -23.63
N GLY A 186 -20.51 -13.13 -24.91
CA GLY A 186 -21.49 -12.53 -25.80
C GLY A 186 -20.90 -12.24 -27.17
N THR A 187 -21.60 -11.44 -27.96
CA THR A 187 -21.17 -11.02 -29.29
C THR A 187 -20.86 -9.52 -29.26
N LEU A 188 -19.67 -9.15 -29.74
CA LEU A 188 -19.28 -7.74 -29.85
C LEU A 188 -20.19 -7.02 -30.86
N ARG A 189 -20.80 -5.93 -30.42
CA ARG A 189 -21.68 -5.10 -31.25
C ARG A 189 -21.38 -3.60 -31.17
N THR A 190 -20.16 -3.24 -30.88
CA THR A 190 -19.76 -1.84 -30.81
C THR A 190 -20.28 -1.08 -32.03
N PRO A 191 -21.09 -0.01 -31.85
CA PRO A 191 -21.68 0.72 -32.96
C PRO A 191 -20.61 1.26 -33.91
N PRO A 192 -20.77 1.11 -35.23
CA PRO A 192 -19.87 1.69 -36.19
C PRO A 192 -19.95 3.22 -36.15
N VAL A 193 -18.85 3.88 -36.37
CA VAL A 193 -18.79 5.34 -36.48
C VAL A 193 -18.95 5.71 -37.95
N ALA A 194 -20.02 6.47 -38.23
CA ALA A 194 -20.22 7.01 -39.56
C ALA A 194 -19.33 8.25 -39.78
N ALA A 195 -18.75 8.38 -40.97
CA ALA A 195 -18.01 9.55 -41.35
C ALA A 195 -18.95 10.79 -41.42
N VAL A 196 -18.52 11.90 -40.85
CA VAL A 196 -19.26 13.16 -40.91
C VAL A 196 -18.67 14.04 -42.03
N ALA A 197 -19.50 14.37 -43.02
CA ALA A 197 -19.11 15.30 -44.06
C ALA A 197 -19.16 16.76 -43.57
N GLY A 198 -18.15 17.57 -43.92
CA GLY A 198 -18.16 18.99 -43.67
C GLY A 198 -19.09 19.71 -44.61
N SER A 199 -19.70 20.81 -44.19
CA SER A 199 -20.53 21.71 -45.01
C SER A 199 -19.81 23.01 -45.36
N PHE A 200 -18.66 23.28 -44.75
CA PHE A 200 -17.79 24.43 -44.99
C PHE A 200 -16.33 24.14 -44.61
N PRO A 201 -15.35 24.90 -45.15
CA PRO A 201 -13.96 24.77 -44.76
C PRO A 201 -13.72 25.10 -43.27
N CYS A 202 -12.79 24.44 -42.62
CA CYS A 202 -12.43 24.81 -41.23
C CYS A 202 -11.98 26.28 -41.16
N PRO A 203 -12.56 27.10 -40.24
CA PRO A 203 -12.29 28.53 -40.21
C PRO A 203 -10.94 28.92 -39.59
N ILE A 204 -10.24 28.02 -38.97
CA ILE A 204 -8.91 28.24 -38.34
C ILE A 204 -7.86 27.28 -38.89
N GLU A 205 -6.62 27.71 -38.89
CA GLU A 205 -5.49 26.82 -39.16
C GLU A 205 -5.22 25.89 -37.97
N ILE A 206 -4.92 24.63 -38.25
CA ILE A 206 -4.51 23.63 -37.29
C ILE A 206 -3.17 23.06 -37.76
N ARG A 207 -2.14 23.08 -36.89
CA ARG A 207 -0.84 22.56 -37.21
C ARG A 207 -0.13 21.90 -36.04
N THR A 208 0.90 21.13 -36.30
CA THR A 208 1.82 20.61 -35.29
C THR A 208 3.25 21.01 -35.61
N ASP A 209 3.89 21.69 -34.68
CA ASP A 209 5.30 22.12 -34.73
C ASP A 209 6.18 21.25 -33.80
N ASP A 210 5.57 20.28 -33.08
CA ASP A 210 6.26 19.27 -32.27
C ASP A 210 5.83 17.84 -32.68
N PRO A 211 6.29 17.36 -33.86
CA PRO A 211 5.91 16.03 -34.37
C PRO A 211 6.38 14.88 -33.47
N ASP A 212 7.39 15.09 -32.62
CA ASP A 212 7.85 14.11 -31.63
C ASP A 212 6.93 14.04 -30.42
N GLY A 213 6.31 15.15 -30.04
CA GLY A 213 5.40 15.22 -28.88
C GLY A 213 3.93 15.07 -29.25
N CYS A 214 3.53 15.61 -30.41
CA CYS A 214 2.20 15.51 -30.98
C CYS A 214 2.30 15.20 -32.49
N PRO A 215 2.53 13.93 -32.89
CA PRO A 215 2.68 13.55 -34.29
C PRO A 215 1.42 13.78 -35.14
N ALA A 216 0.24 13.76 -34.54
CA ALA A 216 -1.01 14.03 -35.26
C ALA A 216 -1.96 14.89 -34.40
N PHE A 217 -2.42 15.99 -34.97
CA PHE A 217 -3.34 16.92 -34.36
C PHE A 217 -4.53 17.14 -35.32
N LEU A 218 -5.67 16.57 -34.96
CA LEU A 218 -6.90 16.63 -35.74
C LEU A 218 -7.88 17.60 -35.10
N GLY A 219 -8.59 18.35 -35.93
CA GLY A 219 -9.65 19.23 -35.45
C GLY A 219 -10.77 19.41 -36.44
N ARG A 220 -11.94 19.72 -35.93
CA ARG A 220 -13.13 20.06 -36.72
C ARG A 220 -13.93 21.16 -36.01
N ALA A 221 -14.26 22.22 -36.72
CA ALA A 221 -15.12 23.26 -36.20
C ALA A 221 -16.59 22.84 -36.33
N VAL A 222 -17.42 23.24 -35.36
CA VAL A 222 -18.86 23.17 -35.44
C VAL A 222 -19.41 24.56 -35.05
N ARG A 223 -20.16 25.20 -35.98
CA ARG A 223 -20.75 26.50 -35.74
C ARG A 223 -22.24 26.40 -35.42
N GLY A 224 -22.74 27.35 -34.66
CA GLY A 224 -24.17 27.43 -34.32
C GLY A 224 -24.62 26.37 -33.31
N VAL A 225 -23.74 25.92 -32.43
CA VAL A 225 -24.10 25.00 -31.34
C VAL A 225 -24.87 25.70 -30.23
N ALA A 226 -25.77 24.98 -29.58
CA ALA A 226 -26.43 25.40 -28.35
C ALA A 226 -25.91 24.54 -27.17
N ASN A 227 -24.98 25.10 -26.37
CA ASN A 227 -24.44 24.41 -25.23
C ASN A 227 -25.34 24.56 -24.00
N GLY A 228 -25.81 23.46 -23.48
CA GLY A 228 -26.68 23.40 -22.30
C GLY A 228 -26.41 22.13 -21.48
N PRO A 229 -27.33 21.76 -20.60
CA PRO A 229 -27.25 20.48 -19.90
C PRO A 229 -27.29 19.32 -20.90
N SER A 230 -26.49 18.30 -20.69
CA SER A 230 -26.55 17.05 -21.48
C SER A 230 -27.84 16.27 -21.16
N PRO A 231 -28.28 15.37 -22.04
CA PRO A 231 -29.45 14.54 -21.77
C PRO A 231 -29.27 13.66 -20.58
N GLU A 232 -30.36 13.31 -19.88
CA GLU A 232 -30.34 12.59 -18.61
C GLU A 232 -29.62 11.20 -18.70
N TRP A 233 -29.76 10.50 -19.84
CA TRP A 233 -29.06 9.23 -20.03
C TRP A 233 -27.53 9.37 -19.96
N LEU A 234 -27.00 10.48 -20.51
CA LEU A 234 -25.57 10.76 -20.51
C LEU A 234 -25.10 11.20 -19.12
N GLN A 235 -25.87 12.08 -18.47
CA GLN A 235 -25.58 12.51 -17.10
C GLN A 235 -25.58 11.34 -16.11
N ARG A 236 -26.53 10.40 -16.21
CA ARG A 236 -26.59 9.22 -15.34
C ARG A 236 -25.36 8.34 -15.48
N ARG A 237 -24.93 8.06 -16.72
CA ARG A 237 -23.71 7.28 -16.96
C ARG A 237 -22.48 7.92 -16.37
N LEU A 238 -22.32 9.24 -16.53
CA LEU A 238 -21.19 9.97 -15.96
C LEU A 238 -21.25 9.97 -14.43
N ARG A 239 -22.41 10.25 -13.82
CA ARG A 239 -22.57 10.19 -12.36
C ARG A 239 -22.27 8.80 -11.80
N ALA A 240 -22.72 7.74 -12.48
CA ALA A 240 -22.50 6.37 -12.04
C ALA A 240 -21.01 6.00 -11.90
N ILE A 241 -20.15 6.59 -12.73
CA ILE A 241 -18.70 6.39 -12.66
C ILE A 241 -17.95 7.44 -11.82
N GLY A 242 -18.70 8.33 -11.14
CA GLY A 242 -18.15 9.38 -10.29
C GLY A 242 -17.75 10.66 -11.02
N GLN A 243 -18.14 10.83 -12.29
CA GLN A 243 -17.92 12.06 -13.04
C GLN A 243 -19.08 13.04 -12.82
N LYS A 244 -18.76 14.33 -12.63
CA LYS A 244 -19.77 15.38 -12.50
C LYS A 244 -20.18 15.88 -13.90
N PRO A 245 -21.45 15.80 -14.30
CA PRO A 245 -21.93 16.45 -15.51
C PRO A 245 -21.72 17.97 -15.45
N ILE A 246 -21.27 18.56 -16.55
CA ILE A 246 -20.95 20.00 -16.64
C ILE A 246 -21.80 20.68 -17.69
N SER A 247 -21.67 20.28 -18.94
CA SER A 247 -22.44 20.76 -20.10
C SER A 247 -22.37 19.73 -21.21
N ALA A 248 -23.28 19.78 -22.18
CA ALA A 248 -23.37 18.80 -23.25
C ALA A 248 -22.03 18.63 -23.99
N LEU A 249 -21.33 19.71 -24.33
CA LEU A 249 -20.04 19.64 -25.02
C LEU A 249 -18.95 18.92 -24.18
N VAL A 250 -18.84 19.26 -22.90
CA VAL A 250 -17.85 18.63 -21.98
C VAL A 250 -18.23 17.18 -21.69
N ASP A 251 -19.52 16.92 -21.47
CA ASP A 251 -20.03 15.59 -21.14
C ASP A 251 -19.85 14.60 -22.30
N ILE A 252 -19.97 15.07 -23.57
CA ILE A 252 -19.66 14.29 -24.78
C ILE A 252 -18.18 13.87 -24.77
N THR A 253 -17.25 14.80 -24.53
CA THR A 253 -15.81 14.47 -24.53
C THR A 253 -15.47 13.50 -23.40
N ASN A 254 -16.05 13.68 -22.22
CA ASN A 254 -15.90 12.74 -21.10
C ASN A 254 -16.50 11.38 -21.43
N PHE A 255 -17.70 11.33 -21.98
CA PHE A 255 -18.34 10.07 -22.37
C PHE A 255 -17.44 9.27 -23.34
N ILE A 256 -16.96 9.89 -24.42
CA ILE A 256 -16.12 9.21 -25.42
C ILE A 256 -14.78 8.76 -24.78
N THR A 257 -14.24 9.52 -23.85
CA THR A 257 -13.06 9.17 -23.08
C THR A 257 -13.24 7.83 -22.35
N PHE A 258 -14.39 7.61 -21.70
CA PHE A 258 -14.68 6.37 -21.00
C PHE A 258 -15.29 5.28 -21.88
N ASP A 259 -16.02 5.65 -22.93
CA ASP A 259 -16.63 4.70 -23.87
C ASP A 259 -15.59 4.03 -24.76
N ARG A 260 -14.69 4.83 -25.37
CA ARG A 260 -13.73 4.38 -26.38
C ARG A 260 -12.26 4.43 -25.94
N GLY A 261 -11.99 4.89 -24.70
CA GLY A 261 -10.63 5.14 -24.26
C GLY A 261 -9.93 6.29 -25.01
N ARG A 262 -10.73 7.21 -25.59
CA ARG A 262 -10.26 8.28 -26.48
C ARG A 262 -10.52 9.65 -25.88
N PRO A 263 -9.54 10.30 -25.19
CA PRO A 263 -9.72 11.68 -24.72
C PRO A 263 -9.78 12.66 -25.88
N LEU A 264 -10.64 13.67 -25.70
CA LEU A 264 -10.91 14.74 -26.64
C LEU A 264 -10.95 16.08 -25.87
N HIS A 265 -10.76 17.19 -26.60
CA HIS A 265 -10.98 18.51 -26.04
C HIS A 265 -11.89 19.35 -26.96
N VAL A 266 -12.56 20.36 -26.40
CA VAL A 266 -13.42 21.29 -27.13
C VAL A 266 -13.07 22.71 -26.72
N TYR A 267 -12.70 23.53 -27.71
CA TYR A 267 -12.39 24.94 -27.55
C TYR A 267 -13.55 25.80 -27.97
N ASP A 268 -13.80 26.88 -27.25
CA ASP A 268 -14.63 28.00 -27.71
C ASP A 268 -13.83 28.82 -28.72
N LEU A 269 -14.27 28.84 -29.98
CA LEU A 269 -13.59 29.54 -31.06
C LEU A 269 -13.55 31.07 -30.87
N ALA A 270 -14.45 31.65 -30.09
CA ALA A 270 -14.42 33.07 -29.77
C ALA A 270 -13.19 33.45 -28.90
N HIS A 271 -12.55 32.48 -28.28
CA HIS A 271 -11.41 32.68 -27.41
C HIS A 271 -10.07 32.20 -28.04
N VAL A 272 -10.07 31.82 -29.33
CA VAL A 272 -8.88 31.38 -30.06
C VAL A 272 -8.45 32.49 -31.03
N ALA A 273 -7.20 32.93 -30.90
CA ALA A 273 -6.60 33.97 -31.75
C ALA A 273 -5.78 33.36 -32.91
N GLY A 274 -6.29 33.49 -34.13
CA GLY A 274 -5.62 32.89 -35.30
C GLY A 274 -5.86 31.40 -35.45
N GLY A 275 -4.83 30.57 -35.35
CA GLY A 275 -4.92 29.11 -35.43
C GLY A 275 -4.49 28.40 -34.18
N LEU A 276 -4.70 27.08 -34.11
CA LEU A 276 -4.18 26.24 -33.04
C LEU A 276 -2.96 25.45 -33.45
N VAL A 277 -1.93 25.43 -32.61
CA VAL A 277 -0.69 24.73 -32.86
C VAL A 277 -0.30 23.84 -31.69
N ALA A 278 -0.04 22.57 -31.97
CA ALA A 278 0.66 21.70 -31.02
C ALA A 278 2.17 21.97 -31.11
N ARG A 279 2.78 22.53 -30.08
CA ARG A 279 4.20 22.92 -30.06
C ARG A 279 4.85 22.65 -28.73
N ARG A 280 6.14 22.80 -28.64
CA ARG A 280 6.85 22.88 -27.37
C ARG A 280 6.56 24.17 -26.67
N ALA A 281 6.42 24.10 -25.33
CA ALA A 281 6.33 25.29 -24.52
C ALA A 281 7.66 26.06 -24.56
N VAL A 282 7.57 27.37 -24.39
CA VAL A 282 8.73 28.27 -24.25
C VAL A 282 8.98 28.52 -22.75
N ALA A 283 10.26 28.64 -22.39
CA ALA A 283 10.63 28.91 -21.00
C ALA A 283 9.99 30.21 -20.50
N GLY A 284 9.29 30.15 -19.36
CA GLY A 284 8.59 31.27 -18.76
C GLY A 284 7.10 31.36 -19.11
N GLU A 285 6.61 30.53 -20.02
CA GLU A 285 5.18 30.38 -20.26
C GLU A 285 4.48 29.76 -19.06
N SER A 286 3.21 30.09 -18.89
CA SER A 286 2.35 29.49 -17.88
C SER A 286 0.93 29.34 -18.42
N VAL A 287 0.17 28.40 -17.87
CA VAL A 287 -1.22 28.19 -18.19
C VAL A 287 -2.07 28.15 -16.92
N ALA A 288 -3.16 28.89 -16.91
CA ALA A 288 -4.22 28.78 -15.91
C ALA A 288 -5.13 27.61 -16.33
N ALA A 289 -5.06 26.51 -15.58
CA ALA A 289 -5.74 25.27 -15.93
C ALA A 289 -7.17 25.20 -15.36
N LEU A 290 -8.01 24.33 -15.94
CA LEU A 290 -9.41 24.09 -15.53
C LEU A 290 -9.57 23.67 -14.06
N ASN A 291 -8.51 23.15 -13.42
CA ASN A 291 -8.53 22.83 -12.00
C ASN A 291 -8.26 24.04 -11.08
N GLY A 292 -8.23 25.27 -11.62
CA GLY A 292 -8.04 26.51 -10.88
C GLY A 292 -6.58 26.81 -10.47
N LYS A 293 -5.60 26.02 -10.92
CA LYS A 293 -4.19 26.24 -10.64
C LYS A 293 -3.44 26.75 -11.87
N SER A 294 -2.37 27.52 -11.65
CA SER A 294 -1.44 27.93 -12.68
C SER A 294 -0.20 27.03 -12.67
N TYR A 295 0.26 26.65 -13.87
CA TYR A 295 1.42 25.80 -14.07
C TYR A 295 2.47 26.50 -14.89
N ALA A 296 3.71 26.54 -14.39
CA ALA A 296 4.85 27.03 -15.14
C ALA A 296 5.31 25.93 -16.12
N LEU A 297 5.57 26.34 -17.36
CA LEU A 297 5.88 25.45 -18.45
C LEU A 297 7.34 25.59 -18.89
N ASP A 298 7.86 24.56 -19.56
CA ASP A 298 9.20 24.58 -20.15
C ASP A 298 9.27 23.75 -21.45
N ALA A 299 10.37 23.87 -22.16
CA ALA A 299 10.59 23.26 -23.46
C ALA A 299 10.58 21.71 -23.49
N SER A 300 10.49 21.04 -22.34
CA SER A 300 10.30 19.58 -22.28
C SER A 300 8.84 19.17 -22.46
N MET A 301 7.91 20.12 -22.43
CA MET A 301 6.47 19.91 -22.43
C MET A 301 5.85 20.25 -23.79
N THR A 302 4.88 19.46 -24.23
CA THR A 302 4.04 19.76 -25.39
C THR A 302 2.79 20.51 -24.93
N VAL A 303 2.46 21.59 -25.59
CA VAL A 303 1.30 22.44 -25.31
C VAL A 303 0.46 22.65 -26.57
N ILE A 304 -0.80 22.96 -26.39
CA ILE A 304 -1.64 23.51 -27.44
C ILE A 304 -1.74 25.02 -27.21
N ALA A 305 -1.41 25.79 -28.22
CA ALA A 305 -1.36 27.24 -28.13
C ALA A 305 -1.97 27.87 -29.39
N ASP A 306 -2.33 29.13 -29.27
CA ASP A 306 -2.67 29.98 -30.40
C ASP A 306 -1.58 31.08 -30.63
N ASP A 307 -1.88 32.10 -31.40
CA ASP A 307 -0.96 33.21 -31.66
C ASP A 307 -0.72 34.11 -30.44
N ALA A 308 -1.56 34.02 -29.41
CA ALA A 308 -1.56 34.89 -28.22
C ALA A 308 -1.10 34.18 -26.95
N GLN A 309 -1.49 32.93 -26.73
CA GLN A 309 -1.29 32.25 -25.45
C GLN A 309 -1.28 30.72 -25.56
N VAL A 310 -0.86 30.06 -24.46
CA VAL A 310 -1.04 28.63 -24.25
C VAL A 310 -2.45 28.34 -23.73
N HIS A 311 -3.14 27.43 -24.40
CA HIS A 311 -4.47 26.97 -23.99
C HIS A 311 -4.41 25.73 -23.12
N ASP A 312 -3.60 24.70 -23.49
CA ASP A 312 -3.60 23.42 -22.81
C ASP A 312 -2.20 22.90 -22.55
N ILE A 313 -2.08 22.11 -21.48
CA ILE A 313 -0.98 21.15 -21.32
C ILE A 313 -1.38 19.92 -22.13
N GLY A 314 -0.81 19.76 -23.32
CA GLY A 314 -1.27 18.81 -24.34
C GLY A 314 -1.49 17.40 -23.77
N GLY A 315 -2.69 16.86 -23.95
CA GLY A 315 -3.10 15.53 -23.49
C GLY A 315 -3.20 15.33 -21.97
N ILE A 316 -3.03 16.38 -21.15
CA ILE A 316 -3.05 16.28 -19.69
C ILE A 316 -4.19 17.10 -19.08
N MET A 317 -4.23 18.41 -19.40
CA MET A 317 -5.17 19.32 -18.72
C MET A 317 -5.47 20.52 -19.62
N GLY A 318 -6.77 20.79 -19.82
CA GLY A 318 -7.25 21.97 -20.52
C GLY A 318 -7.02 23.26 -19.72
N GLY A 319 -6.85 24.36 -20.42
CA GLY A 319 -6.78 25.69 -19.82
C GLY A 319 -8.14 26.34 -19.66
N ALA A 320 -8.22 27.28 -18.74
CA ALA A 320 -9.47 27.99 -18.43
C ALA A 320 -9.85 29.05 -19.49
N ALA A 321 -8.86 29.54 -20.25
CA ALA A 321 -9.05 30.67 -21.15
C ALA A 321 -9.94 30.39 -22.37
N SER A 322 -9.86 29.17 -22.91
CA SER A 322 -10.64 28.71 -24.08
C SER A 322 -11.75 27.72 -23.74
N GLY A 323 -12.08 27.59 -22.45
CA GLY A 323 -13.14 26.71 -21.97
C GLY A 323 -14.51 27.10 -22.48
N VAL A 324 -15.32 26.11 -22.85
CA VAL A 324 -16.69 26.32 -23.33
C VAL A 324 -17.63 26.74 -22.20
N SER A 325 -18.62 27.56 -22.51
CA SER A 325 -19.65 28.07 -21.61
C SER A 325 -21.05 27.89 -22.19
N ALA A 326 -22.09 28.26 -21.45
CA ALA A 326 -23.45 28.27 -21.95
C ALA A 326 -23.67 29.29 -23.10
N ALA A 327 -22.77 30.27 -23.25
CA ALA A 327 -22.85 31.29 -24.32
C ALA A 327 -22.05 30.87 -25.57
N THR A 328 -21.33 29.77 -25.54
CA THR A 328 -20.51 29.26 -26.65
C THR A 328 -21.40 28.83 -27.81
N THR A 329 -21.15 29.35 -29.00
CA THR A 329 -21.90 29.06 -30.23
C THR A 329 -21.06 28.40 -31.32
N ASP A 330 -19.75 28.59 -31.28
CA ASP A 330 -18.83 28.05 -32.29
C ASP A 330 -17.68 27.36 -31.56
N VAL A 331 -17.44 26.13 -31.89
CA VAL A 331 -16.43 25.28 -31.19
C VAL A 331 -15.47 24.64 -32.17
N LEU A 332 -14.27 24.32 -31.68
CA LEU A 332 -13.37 23.36 -32.29
C LEU A 332 -13.27 22.09 -31.44
N ILE A 333 -13.58 20.96 -32.03
CA ILE A 333 -13.36 19.64 -31.44
C ILE A 333 -11.95 19.19 -31.79
N GLU A 334 -11.13 18.91 -30.79
CA GLU A 334 -9.76 18.36 -30.91
C GLU A 334 -9.78 16.84 -30.73
N CYS A 335 -9.04 16.15 -31.60
CA CYS A 335 -8.69 14.74 -31.44
C CYS A 335 -7.23 14.52 -31.80
N ALA A 336 -6.33 14.59 -30.82
CA ALA A 336 -4.89 14.52 -31.04
C ALA A 336 -4.29 13.17 -30.64
N TYR A 337 -3.09 12.87 -31.14
CA TYR A 337 -2.23 11.81 -30.63
C TYR A 337 -0.98 12.44 -30.01
N PHE A 338 -0.77 12.18 -28.74
CA PHE A 338 0.41 12.64 -28.02
C PHE A 338 1.34 11.46 -27.71
N ALA A 339 2.65 11.70 -27.78
CA ALA A 339 3.67 10.70 -27.42
C ALA A 339 3.57 10.34 -25.93
N PRO A 340 3.32 9.06 -25.58
CA PRO A 340 3.07 8.64 -24.21
C PRO A 340 4.18 8.99 -23.23
N GLU A 341 5.43 8.86 -23.66
CA GLU A 341 6.61 9.15 -22.85
C GLU A 341 6.67 10.64 -22.46
N ARG A 342 6.24 11.51 -23.38
CA ARG A 342 6.17 12.96 -23.16
C ARG A 342 5.10 13.30 -22.14
N ILE A 343 3.90 12.71 -22.30
CA ILE A 343 2.78 12.91 -21.38
C ILE A 343 3.15 12.43 -19.98
N GLY A 344 3.72 11.22 -19.87
CA GLY A 344 4.15 10.66 -18.59
C GLY A 344 5.21 11.53 -17.89
N ALA A 345 6.21 12.04 -18.63
CA ALA A 345 7.24 12.92 -18.09
C ALA A 345 6.66 14.28 -17.63
N THR A 346 5.82 14.91 -18.45
CA THR A 346 5.18 16.19 -18.15
C THR A 346 4.28 16.06 -16.91
N GLY A 347 3.43 15.03 -16.86
CA GLY A 347 2.50 14.80 -15.74
C GLY A 347 3.22 14.55 -14.42
N ARG A 348 4.33 13.79 -14.41
CA ARG A 348 5.17 13.61 -13.21
C ARG A 348 5.80 14.91 -12.75
N LYS A 349 6.36 15.69 -13.70
CA LYS A 349 7.04 16.95 -13.38
C LYS A 349 6.11 17.98 -12.78
N LEU A 350 4.88 18.08 -13.27
CA LEU A 350 3.87 19.02 -12.79
C LEU A 350 3.03 18.49 -11.63
N GLY A 351 3.18 17.22 -11.25
CA GLY A 351 2.35 16.56 -10.23
C GLY A 351 0.88 16.51 -10.61
N LEU A 352 0.56 16.45 -11.93
CA LEU A 352 -0.80 16.43 -12.45
C LEU A 352 -1.29 15.00 -12.70
N SER A 353 -2.53 14.71 -12.31
CA SER A 353 -3.26 13.50 -12.65
C SER A 353 -4.59 13.87 -13.27
N SER A 354 -4.95 13.18 -14.37
CA SER A 354 -6.25 13.31 -15.03
C SER A 354 -6.61 12.02 -15.79
N ASP A 355 -7.88 11.85 -16.13
CA ASP A 355 -8.35 10.73 -16.94
C ASP A 355 -7.75 10.75 -18.36
N ALA A 356 -7.54 11.93 -18.91
CA ALA A 356 -6.86 12.11 -20.19
C ALA A 356 -5.40 11.68 -20.11
N ARG A 357 -4.66 12.19 -19.13
CA ARG A 357 -3.26 11.78 -18.88
C ARG A 357 -3.13 10.27 -18.73
N ALA A 358 -3.95 9.65 -17.89
CA ALA A 358 -3.90 8.22 -17.61
C ALA A 358 -4.01 7.36 -18.89
N ARG A 359 -4.76 7.83 -19.89
CA ARG A 359 -4.90 7.19 -21.20
C ARG A 359 -3.75 7.51 -22.14
N PHE A 360 -3.40 8.78 -22.29
CA PHE A 360 -2.33 9.20 -23.17
C PHE A 360 -0.95 8.70 -22.74
N GLU A 361 -0.62 8.68 -21.43
CA GLU A 361 0.68 8.19 -20.97
C GLU A 361 0.86 6.68 -21.16
N ARG A 362 -0.23 5.90 -21.27
CA ARG A 362 -0.22 4.47 -21.65
C ARG A 362 -0.29 4.29 -23.15
N GLY A 363 -0.77 5.31 -23.86
CA GLY A 363 -0.98 5.34 -25.31
C GLY A 363 -2.40 5.02 -25.70
N VAL A 364 -2.96 5.87 -26.53
CA VAL A 364 -4.31 5.72 -27.12
C VAL A 364 -4.20 5.05 -28.50
N ASP A 365 -5.32 4.50 -29.01
CA ASP A 365 -5.37 3.91 -30.33
C ASP A 365 -5.19 4.97 -31.42
N PRO A 366 -4.08 4.97 -32.20
CA PRO A 366 -3.89 5.89 -33.30
C PRO A 366 -4.83 5.61 -34.48
N GLY A 367 -5.28 4.37 -34.65
CA GLY A 367 -6.23 3.99 -35.70
C GLY A 367 -7.63 4.57 -35.51
N PHE A 368 -7.95 5.00 -34.30
CA PHE A 368 -9.27 5.58 -33.98
C PHE A 368 -9.31 7.11 -33.93
N LEU A 369 -8.27 7.83 -34.39
CA LEU A 369 -8.28 9.30 -34.38
C LEU A 369 -9.41 9.89 -35.21
N VAL A 370 -9.48 9.49 -36.49
CA VAL A 370 -10.52 10.01 -37.42
C VAL A 370 -11.91 9.58 -36.92
N GLY A 371 -12.08 8.29 -36.58
CA GLY A 371 -13.35 7.80 -36.04
C GLY A 371 -13.72 8.48 -34.71
N GLY A 372 -12.76 8.80 -33.84
CA GLY A 372 -12.99 9.53 -32.60
C GLY A 372 -13.49 10.95 -32.83
N LEU A 373 -12.91 11.67 -33.80
CA LEU A 373 -13.34 12.99 -34.21
C LEU A 373 -14.74 12.95 -34.84
N ASP A 374 -15.03 11.98 -35.70
CA ASP A 374 -16.32 11.81 -36.33
C ASP A 374 -17.41 11.48 -35.28
N LEU A 375 -17.13 10.58 -34.35
CA LEU A 375 -18.05 10.24 -33.25
C LEU A 375 -18.37 11.46 -32.39
N ALA A 376 -17.36 12.23 -31.98
CA ALA A 376 -17.56 13.44 -31.20
C ALA A 376 -18.39 14.47 -31.97
N THR A 377 -18.08 14.67 -33.26
CA THR A 377 -18.83 15.59 -34.12
C THR A 377 -20.27 15.15 -34.25
N ALA A 378 -20.52 13.88 -34.52
CA ALA A 378 -21.89 13.35 -34.65
C ALA A 378 -22.73 13.58 -33.36
N MET A 379 -22.12 13.32 -32.19
CA MET A 379 -22.76 13.54 -30.90
C MET A 379 -23.02 15.04 -30.64
N VAL A 380 -22.09 15.92 -31.01
CA VAL A 380 -22.29 17.38 -30.89
C VAL A 380 -23.46 17.85 -31.79
N LEU A 381 -23.48 17.41 -33.04
CA LEU A 381 -24.58 17.74 -33.95
C LEU A 381 -25.93 17.23 -33.47
N ASP A 382 -26.00 16.03 -32.91
CA ASP A 382 -27.21 15.43 -32.39
C ASP A 382 -27.73 16.15 -31.12
N LEU A 383 -26.81 16.45 -30.16
CA LEU A 383 -27.20 16.97 -28.85
C LEU A 383 -27.17 18.50 -28.73
N CYS A 384 -26.32 19.17 -29.51
CA CYS A 384 -26.14 20.61 -29.45
C CYS A 384 -26.54 21.32 -30.77
N GLY A 385 -26.81 20.56 -31.84
CA GLY A 385 -27.09 21.11 -33.17
C GLY A 385 -25.86 21.71 -33.84
N GLY A 386 -26.10 22.57 -34.82
CA GLY A 386 -25.03 23.28 -35.54
C GLY A 386 -24.67 22.65 -36.88
N GLU A 387 -23.60 23.14 -37.50
CA GLU A 387 -23.04 22.67 -38.77
C GLU A 387 -21.57 22.41 -38.64
N ALA A 388 -21.11 21.26 -39.16
CA ALA A 388 -19.71 20.84 -39.07
C ALA A 388 -18.86 21.32 -40.26
N SER A 389 -17.66 21.76 -40.02
CA SER A 389 -16.66 22.02 -41.06
C SER A 389 -16.03 20.72 -41.60
N ASP A 390 -15.25 20.86 -42.68
CA ASP A 390 -14.29 19.82 -43.03
C ASP A 390 -13.33 19.54 -41.85
N ALA A 391 -12.92 18.28 -41.73
CA ALA A 391 -11.88 17.92 -40.76
C ALA A 391 -10.51 18.34 -41.25
N VAL A 392 -9.68 18.88 -40.40
CA VAL A 392 -8.26 19.17 -40.65
C VAL A 392 -7.42 18.12 -39.94
N VAL A 393 -6.42 17.60 -40.67
CA VAL A 393 -5.42 16.65 -40.14
C VAL A 393 -4.05 17.29 -40.30
N ALA A 394 -3.45 17.69 -39.18
CA ALA A 394 -2.08 18.19 -39.16
C ALA A 394 -1.14 17.08 -38.68
N GLY A 395 0.02 16.97 -39.31
CA GLY A 395 1.01 15.93 -39.05
C GLY A 395 0.68 14.60 -39.73
N CYS A 396 1.13 13.50 -39.12
CA CYS A 396 0.96 12.15 -39.63
C CYS A 396 0.43 11.20 -38.52
N ILE A 397 -0.66 10.51 -38.78
CA ILE A 397 -1.23 9.53 -37.82
C ILE A 397 -0.27 8.33 -37.74
N PRO A 398 0.32 8.04 -36.59
CA PRO A 398 1.33 6.99 -36.43
C PRO A 398 0.68 5.60 -36.23
N VAL A 399 -0.09 5.14 -37.20
CA VAL A 399 -0.68 3.79 -37.14
C VAL A 399 0.43 2.76 -37.34
N PRO A 400 0.72 1.92 -36.35
CA PRO A 400 1.76 0.92 -36.49
C PRO A 400 1.34 -0.21 -37.45
N ASP A 401 2.20 -0.58 -38.37
CA ASP A 401 2.14 -1.81 -39.15
C ASP A 401 3.02 -2.86 -38.46
N LYS A 402 2.48 -3.51 -37.44
CA LYS A 402 3.24 -4.39 -36.56
C LYS A 402 2.83 -5.85 -36.77
N THR A 403 3.82 -6.67 -37.02
CA THR A 403 3.64 -8.11 -37.22
C THR A 403 4.54 -8.92 -36.29
N VAL A 404 3.99 -9.91 -35.60
CA VAL A 404 4.71 -10.81 -34.71
C VAL A 404 4.74 -12.20 -35.31
N MET A 405 5.93 -12.80 -35.36
CA MET A 405 6.10 -14.20 -35.79
C MET A 405 5.83 -15.14 -34.60
N TYR A 406 4.85 -16.03 -34.73
CA TYR A 406 4.36 -16.87 -33.66
C TYR A 406 4.40 -18.37 -34.03
N ARG A 407 4.79 -19.20 -33.07
CA ARG A 407 4.75 -20.66 -33.14
C ARG A 407 3.65 -21.19 -32.22
N PRO A 408 2.59 -21.86 -32.70
CA PRO A 408 1.50 -22.33 -31.84
C PRO A 408 1.95 -23.27 -30.70
N ASP A 409 3.00 -24.07 -30.92
CA ASP A 409 3.59 -24.92 -29.88
C ASP A 409 4.24 -24.13 -28.74
N ARG A 410 4.54 -22.84 -28.97
CA ARG A 410 5.11 -21.98 -27.93
C ARG A 410 4.19 -21.80 -26.73
N THR A 411 2.87 -21.76 -26.94
CA THR A 411 1.88 -21.74 -25.87
C THR A 411 2.09 -22.92 -24.92
N ARG A 412 2.15 -24.12 -25.43
CA ARG A 412 2.37 -25.32 -24.60
C ARG A 412 3.75 -25.32 -23.92
N THR A 413 4.80 -24.95 -24.65
CA THR A 413 6.18 -25.02 -24.10
C THR A 413 6.44 -23.94 -23.04
N LEU A 414 5.75 -22.78 -23.10
CA LEU A 414 5.90 -21.70 -22.13
C LEU A 414 5.00 -21.87 -20.91
N THR A 415 3.76 -22.34 -21.10
CA THR A 415 2.73 -22.32 -20.05
C THR A 415 2.34 -23.71 -19.54
N GLY A 416 2.69 -24.78 -20.28
CA GLY A 416 2.23 -26.13 -20.00
C GLY A 416 0.81 -26.45 -20.50
N VAL A 417 0.06 -25.43 -21.00
CA VAL A 417 -1.31 -25.61 -21.49
C VAL A 417 -1.29 -26.03 -22.97
N ALA A 418 -1.95 -27.13 -23.28
CA ALA A 418 -2.15 -27.59 -24.66
C ALA A 418 -3.47 -27.02 -25.21
N ILE A 419 -3.37 -26.02 -26.11
CA ILE A 419 -4.50 -25.42 -26.82
C ILE A 419 -4.36 -25.78 -28.30
N ALA A 420 -5.42 -26.28 -28.93
CA ALA A 420 -5.40 -26.63 -30.35
C ALA A 420 -5.10 -25.39 -31.21
N ALA A 421 -4.35 -25.58 -32.30
CA ALA A 421 -3.95 -24.47 -33.18
C ALA A 421 -5.15 -23.70 -33.75
N ASP A 422 -6.25 -24.41 -34.06
CA ASP A 422 -7.48 -23.77 -34.53
C ASP A 422 -8.12 -22.88 -33.49
N GLU A 423 -8.13 -23.29 -32.22
CA GLU A 423 -8.64 -22.48 -31.13
C GLU A 423 -7.73 -21.27 -30.84
N GLN A 424 -6.42 -21.44 -30.90
CA GLN A 424 -5.48 -20.30 -30.77
C GLN A 424 -5.75 -19.26 -31.85
N ALA A 425 -5.93 -19.68 -33.09
CA ALA A 425 -6.25 -18.75 -34.17
C ALA A 425 -7.63 -18.10 -34.00
N ALA A 426 -8.61 -18.84 -33.54
CA ALA A 426 -9.97 -18.32 -33.26
C ALA A 426 -9.94 -17.27 -32.15
N ILE A 427 -9.21 -17.52 -31.06
CA ILE A 427 -9.01 -16.56 -29.95
C ILE A 427 -8.38 -15.27 -30.48
N LEU A 428 -7.26 -15.37 -31.20
CA LEU A 428 -6.56 -14.20 -31.72
C LEU A 428 -7.44 -13.40 -32.70
N THR A 429 -8.19 -14.10 -33.58
CA THR A 429 -9.12 -13.44 -34.50
C THR A 429 -10.27 -12.71 -33.76
N ARG A 430 -10.84 -13.31 -32.70
CA ARG A 430 -11.86 -12.65 -31.88
C ARG A 430 -11.33 -11.41 -31.15
N LEU A 431 -10.04 -11.38 -30.79
CA LEU A 431 -9.37 -10.22 -30.22
C LEU A 431 -9.01 -9.15 -31.26
N GLY A 432 -9.19 -9.43 -32.56
CA GLY A 432 -8.92 -8.51 -33.66
C GLY A 432 -7.52 -8.61 -34.28
N PHE A 433 -6.73 -9.64 -33.94
CA PHE A 433 -5.46 -9.90 -34.60
C PHE A 433 -5.69 -10.52 -35.99
N GLY A 434 -4.88 -10.10 -36.96
CA GLY A 434 -4.82 -10.75 -38.27
C GLY A 434 -3.93 -12.00 -38.19
N VAL A 435 -4.49 -13.19 -38.53
CA VAL A 435 -3.76 -14.45 -38.42
C VAL A 435 -3.48 -15.04 -39.80
N ALA A 436 -2.21 -15.00 -40.24
CA ALA A 436 -1.74 -15.71 -41.41
C ALA A 436 -0.98 -16.97 -40.98
N ARG A 437 -1.57 -18.15 -41.25
CA ARG A 437 -1.02 -19.44 -40.82
C ARG A 437 0.11 -19.91 -41.71
N GLY A 438 1.08 -20.64 -41.16
CA GLY A 438 2.22 -21.26 -41.83
C GLY A 438 2.97 -22.15 -40.81
N GLU A 439 4.20 -22.53 -41.10
CA GLU A 439 5.09 -23.19 -40.15
C GLU A 439 5.31 -22.31 -38.92
N ARG A 440 5.52 -21.04 -39.14
CA ARG A 440 5.41 -19.96 -38.17
C ARG A 440 4.26 -19.05 -38.61
N TRP A 441 3.40 -18.68 -37.72
CA TRP A 441 2.30 -17.78 -38.04
C TRP A 441 2.76 -16.33 -38.06
N SER A 442 2.25 -15.55 -39.00
CA SER A 442 2.41 -14.11 -39.03
C SER A 442 1.17 -13.47 -38.41
N ILE A 443 1.33 -12.82 -37.26
CA ILE A 443 0.24 -12.21 -36.49
C ILE A 443 0.30 -10.71 -36.68
N ALA A 444 -0.64 -10.14 -37.42
CA ALA A 444 -0.79 -8.69 -37.52
C ALA A 444 -1.44 -8.15 -36.25
N VAL A 445 -0.75 -7.21 -35.60
CA VAL A 445 -1.17 -6.64 -34.29
C VAL A 445 -2.11 -5.46 -34.56
N PRO A 446 -3.31 -5.42 -33.96
CA PRO A 446 -4.22 -4.29 -34.14
C PRO A 446 -3.68 -3.00 -33.49
N SER A 447 -4.07 -1.85 -34.03
CA SER A 447 -3.54 -0.52 -33.63
C SER A 447 -3.75 -0.16 -32.15
N TRP A 448 -4.76 -0.72 -31.52
CA TRP A 448 -5.06 -0.53 -30.08
C TRP A 448 -4.19 -1.37 -29.14
N ARG A 449 -3.38 -2.33 -29.65
CA ARG A 449 -2.51 -3.20 -28.85
C ARG A 449 -1.05 -2.79 -29.00
N ARG A 450 -0.67 -1.76 -28.27
CA ARG A 450 0.71 -1.25 -28.27
C ARG A 450 1.68 -2.16 -27.52
N ASP A 451 1.17 -2.94 -26.58
CA ASP A 451 1.87 -3.81 -25.65
C ASP A 451 2.39 -5.12 -26.27
N VAL A 452 1.85 -5.53 -27.42
CA VAL A 452 2.20 -6.80 -28.04
C VAL A 452 3.42 -6.61 -28.95
N ASP A 453 4.61 -7.02 -28.49
CA ASP A 453 5.89 -6.86 -29.19
C ASP A 453 6.52 -8.17 -29.63
N GLY A 454 6.13 -9.29 -29.02
CA GLY A 454 6.78 -10.56 -29.26
C GLY A 454 5.88 -11.80 -29.12
N GLU A 455 6.49 -12.95 -29.36
CA GLU A 455 5.81 -14.24 -29.29
C GLU A 455 5.21 -14.55 -27.93
N ALA A 456 5.85 -14.07 -26.83
CA ALA A 456 5.37 -14.29 -25.47
C ALA A 456 4.06 -13.54 -25.22
N ASP A 457 3.90 -12.34 -25.79
CA ASP A 457 2.67 -11.55 -25.64
C ASP A 457 1.50 -12.20 -26.38
N ILE A 458 1.76 -12.85 -27.53
CA ILE A 458 0.75 -13.64 -28.22
C ILE A 458 0.35 -14.87 -27.38
N VAL A 459 1.30 -15.52 -26.69
CA VAL A 459 1.00 -16.62 -25.76
C VAL A 459 0.12 -16.12 -24.62
N GLU A 460 0.41 -14.95 -24.06
CA GLU A 460 -0.41 -14.32 -23.00
C GLU A 460 -1.86 -14.15 -23.48
N GLU A 461 -2.06 -13.58 -24.65
CA GLU A 461 -3.39 -13.38 -25.23
C GLU A 461 -4.19 -14.67 -25.39
N VAL A 462 -3.55 -15.70 -25.92
CA VAL A 462 -4.17 -17.01 -26.11
C VAL A 462 -4.56 -17.64 -24.76
N VAL A 463 -3.66 -17.59 -23.77
CA VAL A 463 -3.85 -18.27 -22.48
C VAL A 463 -4.83 -17.52 -21.59
N ARG A 464 -4.78 -16.17 -21.53
CA ARG A 464 -5.72 -15.42 -20.71
C ARG A 464 -7.18 -15.57 -21.18
N ILE A 465 -7.42 -15.61 -22.50
CA ILE A 465 -8.77 -15.84 -23.05
C ILE A 465 -9.22 -17.30 -22.86
N ASN A 466 -8.29 -18.26 -22.95
CA ASN A 466 -8.58 -19.65 -22.64
C ASN A 466 -8.89 -19.86 -21.13
N GLY A 467 -8.39 -18.97 -20.27
CA GLY A 467 -8.55 -18.96 -18.82
C GLY A 467 -7.33 -19.47 -18.05
N PHE A 468 -6.83 -18.67 -17.12
CA PHE A 468 -5.67 -19.00 -16.28
C PHE A 468 -5.87 -20.23 -15.39
N ALA A 469 -7.12 -20.58 -15.06
CA ALA A 469 -7.46 -21.78 -14.30
C ALA A 469 -7.03 -23.08 -14.97
N HIS A 470 -6.81 -23.07 -16.30
CA HIS A 470 -6.34 -24.23 -17.06
C HIS A 470 -4.82 -24.40 -17.01
N ILE A 471 -4.06 -23.47 -16.42
CA ILE A 471 -2.61 -23.61 -16.29
C ILE A 471 -2.30 -24.69 -15.25
N PRO A 472 -1.59 -25.77 -15.63
CA PRO A 472 -1.31 -26.87 -14.72
C PRO A 472 -0.30 -26.45 -13.63
N SER A 473 -0.59 -26.79 -12.39
CA SER A 473 0.38 -26.70 -11.31
C SER A 473 1.32 -27.90 -11.37
N THR A 474 2.56 -27.68 -11.81
CA THR A 474 3.57 -28.73 -11.92
C THR A 474 4.61 -28.56 -10.81
N PRO A 475 4.79 -29.56 -9.93
CA PRO A 475 5.84 -29.49 -8.91
C PRO A 475 7.22 -29.42 -9.57
N LEU A 476 8.11 -28.61 -8.99
CA LEU A 476 9.51 -28.62 -9.41
C LEU A 476 10.10 -30.03 -9.24
N PRO A 477 10.87 -30.54 -10.25
CA PRO A 477 11.53 -31.81 -10.12
C PRO A 477 12.49 -31.79 -8.95
N ARG A 478 12.44 -32.82 -8.10
CA ARG A 478 13.41 -32.95 -7.02
C ARG A 478 14.75 -33.34 -7.62
N ALA A 479 15.81 -32.64 -7.24
CA ALA A 479 17.17 -33.06 -7.58
C ALA A 479 17.43 -34.42 -6.97
N GLU A 480 18.10 -35.31 -7.72
CA GLU A 480 18.60 -36.60 -7.19
C GLU A 480 19.67 -36.33 -6.12
N GLY A 481 19.64 -37.14 -5.07
CA GLY A 481 20.64 -37.10 -4.01
C GLY A 481 20.11 -36.72 -2.63
N VAL A 482 21.02 -36.47 -1.69
CA VAL A 482 20.70 -36.15 -0.30
C VAL A 482 20.15 -34.69 -0.22
N ALA A 483 19.01 -34.52 0.45
CA ALA A 483 18.44 -33.20 0.67
C ALA A 483 19.47 -32.26 1.32
N ARG A 484 19.68 -31.09 0.69
CA ARG A 484 20.52 -30.04 1.27
C ARG A 484 19.77 -29.34 2.42
N PRO A 485 20.52 -28.84 3.43
CA PRO A 485 19.90 -28.03 4.47
C PRO A 485 19.11 -26.85 3.88
N THR A 486 17.85 -26.65 4.31
CA THR A 486 16.97 -25.60 3.82
C THR A 486 17.24 -24.23 4.46
N ALA A 487 18.15 -24.17 5.43
CA ALA A 487 18.52 -22.94 6.11
C ALA A 487 20.03 -22.84 6.28
N THR A 488 20.58 -21.66 6.07
CA THR A 488 21.98 -21.36 6.35
C THR A 488 22.26 -21.38 7.85
N PRO A 489 23.53 -21.54 8.27
CA PRO A 489 23.90 -21.42 9.68
C PRO A 489 23.45 -20.12 10.34
N ALA A 490 23.55 -18.98 9.65
CA ALA A 490 23.08 -17.68 10.12
C ALA A 490 21.55 -17.68 10.37
N GLN A 491 20.77 -18.17 9.41
CA GLN A 491 19.31 -18.30 9.58
C GLN A 491 18.92 -19.22 10.75
N LEU A 492 19.71 -20.27 10.98
CA LEU A 492 19.49 -21.16 12.14
C LEU A 492 19.78 -20.45 13.46
N ILE A 493 20.80 -19.60 13.53
CA ILE A 493 21.11 -18.77 14.70
C ILE A 493 19.94 -17.83 14.98
N GLU A 494 19.48 -17.06 13.98
CA GLU A 494 18.34 -16.15 14.13
C GLU A 494 17.07 -16.87 14.63
N ARG A 495 16.73 -18.03 14.05
CA ARG A 495 15.57 -18.83 14.48
C ARG A 495 15.69 -19.33 15.92
N ARG A 496 16.90 -19.74 16.36
CA ARG A 496 17.15 -20.17 17.74
C ARG A 496 17.01 -19.01 18.72
N LEU A 497 17.54 -17.84 18.35
CA LEU A 497 17.46 -16.65 19.18
C LEU A 497 16.01 -16.21 19.41
N ARG A 498 15.21 -16.13 18.34
CA ARG A 498 13.76 -15.80 18.46
C ARG A 498 13.06 -16.73 19.44
N ARG A 499 13.24 -18.04 19.27
CA ARG A 499 12.61 -19.03 20.16
C ARG A 499 13.12 -18.94 21.59
N ALA A 500 14.42 -18.75 21.78
CA ALA A 500 15.02 -18.69 23.11
C ALA A 500 14.57 -17.45 23.88
N LEU A 501 14.54 -16.27 23.24
CA LEU A 501 14.15 -15.04 23.88
C LEU A 501 12.64 -15.01 24.18
N ALA A 502 11.81 -15.47 23.24
CA ALA A 502 10.38 -15.65 23.47
C ALA A 502 10.09 -16.62 24.62
N ALA A 503 10.80 -17.77 24.71
CA ALA A 503 10.67 -18.73 25.80
C ALA A 503 11.13 -18.18 27.16
N ARG A 504 11.93 -17.10 27.16
CA ARG A 504 12.33 -16.36 28.37
C ARG A 504 11.35 -15.25 28.76
N GLY A 505 10.24 -15.12 28.03
CA GLY A 505 9.19 -14.14 28.31
C GLY A 505 9.50 -12.75 27.79
N LEU A 506 10.26 -12.63 26.69
CA LEU A 506 10.38 -11.37 25.95
C LEU A 506 9.45 -11.40 24.75
N ASP A 507 8.88 -10.26 24.39
CA ASP A 507 8.01 -10.08 23.24
C ASP A 507 8.81 -9.63 22.04
N GLU A 508 8.63 -10.30 20.88
CA GLU A 508 9.30 -9.90 19.65
C GLU A 508 8.62 -8.67 19.06
N ALA A 509 9.39 -7.65 18.75
CA ALA A 509 8.96 -6.48 18.01
C ALA A 509 9.67 -6.42 16.67
N VAL A 510 8.95 -5.94 15.65
CA VAL A 510 9.52 -5.64 14.32
C VAL A 510 9.36 -4.15 14.11
N THR A 511 10.49 -3.44 14.10
CA THR A 511 10.50 -1.98 13.94
C THR A 511 11.08 -1.59 12.59
N TRP A 512 10.80 -0.35 12.17
CA TRP A 512 11.29 0.16 10.89
C TRP A 512 12.82 0.21 10.83
N SER A 513 13.38 -0.14 9.69
CA SER A 513 14.81 0.07 9.40
C SER A 513 15.17 1.54 9.22
N PHE A 514 14.15 2.37 9.03
CA PHE A 514 14.25 3.81 8.85
C PHE A 514 13.94 4.52 10.16
N VAL A 515 14.75 5.53 10.48
CA VAL A 515 14.61 6.39 11.66
C VAL A 515 14.87 7.85 11.28
N SER A 516 14.53 8.79 12.16
CA SER A 516 14.96 10.16 11.96
C SER A 516 16.46 10.32 12.26
N PRO A 517 17.17 11.28 11.66
CA PRO A 517 18.55 11.59 12.03
C PRO A 517 18.74 11.85 13.53
N ALA A 518 17.79 12.51 14.16
CA ALA A 518 17.80 12.78 15.60
C ALA A 518 17.73 11.51 16.46
N GLN A 519 17.00 10.48 16.01
CA GLN A 519 16.95 9.18 16.68
C GLN A 519 18.23 8.36 16.48
N ALA A 520 18.91 8.53 15.35
CA ALA A 520 20.17 7.84 15.05
C ALA A 520 21.36 8.46 15.79
N GLU A 521 21.38 9.78 15.99
CA GLU A 521 22.50 10.54 16.54
C GLU A 521 23.05 9.99 17.87
N PRO A 522 22.23 9.68 18.89
CA PRO A 522 22.73 9.12 20.15
C PRO A 522 23.45 7.77 20.00
N PHE A 523 23.21 7.05 18.90
CA PHE A 523 23.72 5.71 18.60
C PHE A 523 24.85 5.71 17.56
N GLY A 524 25.56 6.82 17.43
CA GLY A 524 26.68 6.97 16.50
C GLY A 524 26.34 7.62 15.16
N GLY A 525 25.12 8.08 15.00
CA GLY A 525 24.63 8.70 13.77
C GLY A 525 24.33 7.68 12.66
N ALA A 526 23.61 8.10 11.64
CA ALA A 526 23.31 7.27 10.49
C ALA A 526 24.43 7.36 9.43
N ALA A 527 24.98 6.23 9.04
CA ALA A 527 25.96 6.17 7.95
C ALA A 527 25.28 6.29 6.57
N TRP A 528 24.00 5.93 6.47
CA TRP A 528 23.23 5.94 5.23
C TRP A 528 21.98 6.80 5.39
N THR A 529 21.79 7.73 4.45
CA THR A 529 20.60 8.59 4.33
C THR A 529 19.93 8.32 2.99
N LEU A 530 18.60 8.50 2.96
CA LEU A 530 17.80 8.30 1.76
C LEU A 530 17.60 9.65 1.04
N ASP A 531 17.80 9.67 -0.27
CA ASP A 531 17.58 10.86 -1.11
C ASP A 531 16.08 11.18 -1.27
N ASN A 532 15.23 10.14 -1.29
CA ASN A 532 13.78 10.25 -1.47
C ASN A 532 13.00 9.47 -0.41
N PRO A 533 13.10 9.84 0.88
CA PRO A 533 12.44 9.12 1.95
C PRO A 533 10.92 9.28 1.85
N ILE A 534 10.18 8.29 2.39
CA ILE A 534 8.72 8.31 2.45
C ILE A 534 8.19 9.47 3.33
N SER A 535 9.00 9.88 4.31
CA SER A 535 8.82 11.11 5.12
C SER A 535 10.16 11.58 5.66
N SER A 536 10.27 12.85 6.03
CA SER A 536 11.47 13.45 6.66
C SER A 536 11.85 12.75 7.98
N GLU A 537 10.89 12.20 8.68
CA GLU A 537 11.05 11.43 9.93
C GLU A 537 11.68 10.04 9.71
N LEU A 538 11.76 9.56 8.47
CA LEU A 538 12.24 8.23 8.09
C LEU A 538 13.35 8.31 7.05
N SER A 539 14.23 9.32 7.17
CA SER A 539 15.24 9.62 6.15
C SER A 539 16.60 8.96 6.39
N ALA A 540 16.82 8.31 7.53
CA ALA A 540 18.08 7.70 7.90
C ALA A 540 17.94 6.19 8.14
N MET A 541 18.96 5.41 7.75
CA MET A 541 19.04 3.99 8.09
C MET A 541 19.54 3.84 9.52
N ARG A 542 18.88 2.99 10.32
CA ARG A 542 19.18 2.80 11.76
C ARG A 542 20.57 2.22 12.00
N PRO A 543 21.44 2.88 12.81
CA PRO A 543 22.73 2.32 13.21
C PRO A 543 22.62 1.26 14.31
N SER A 544 21.49 1.18 14.98
CA SER A 544 21.15 0.26 16.08
C SER A 544 19.65 -0.07 16.02
N LEU A 545 19.25 -1.23 16.56
CA LEU A 545 17.84 -1.60 16.71
C LEU A 545 17.19 -0.94 17.94
N VAL A 546 18.01 -0.39 18.84
CA VAL A 546 17.57 0.16 20.12
C VAL A 546 16.61 1.35 19.96
N PRO A 547 16.80 2.32 19.04
CA PRO A 547 15.86 3.43 18.88
C PRO A 547 14.41 2.99 18.63
N GLY A 548 14.21 2.04 17.75
CA GLY A 548 12.89 1.49 17.42
C GLY A 548 12.25 0.78 18.61
N LEU A 549 13.01 -0.09 19.28
CA LEU A 549 12.58 -0.81 20.48
C LEU A 549 12.28 0.14 21.65
N LEU A 550 13.10 1.19 21.85
CA LEU A 550 12.88 2.21 22.89
C LEU A 550 11.56 2.97 22.64
N ALA A 551 11.31 3.36 21.40
CA ALA A 551 10.05 4.01 21.02
C ALA A 551 8.84 3.07 21.25
N ALA A 552 8.98 1.78 20.95
CA ALA A 552 7.95 0.78 21.21
C ALA A 552 7.72 0.59 22.72
N ALA A 553 8.80 0.48 23.51
CA ALA A 553 8.71 0.34 24.95
C ALA A 553 8.00 1.55 25.59
N LYS A 554 8.39 2.77 25.19
CA LYS A 554 7.75 3.99 25.66
C LYS A 554 6.26 4.02 25.35
N ARG A 555 5.81 3.67 24.16
CA ARG A 555 4.38 3.60 23.81
C ARG A 555 3.60 2.63 24.68
N ASN A 556 4.20 1.51 25.09
CA ASN A 556 3.56 0.55 25.99
C ASN A 556 3.46 1.09 27.42
N LEU A 557 4.55 1.70 27.95
CA LEU A 557 4.52 2.34 29.26
C LEU A 557 3.48 3.49 29.33
N ASP A 558 3.42 4.33 28.28
CA ASP A 558 2.45 5.44 28.17
C ASP A 558 0.99 4.94 28.13
N ARG A 559 0.76 3.67 27.76
CA ARG A 559 -0.53 2.99 27.78
C ARG A 559 -0.84 2.26 29.09
N GLY A 560 0.07 2.35 30.06
CA GLY A 560 -0.16 1.84 31.42
C GLY A 560 0.50 0.48 31.71
N GLU A 561 1.32 -0.06 30.80
CA GLU A 561 2.11 -1.25 31.12
C GLU A 561 3.12 -0.93 32.24
N ALA A 562 3.17 -1.81 33.26
CA ALA A 562 4.04 -1.62 34.41
C ALA A 562 5.52 -1.90 34.08
N GLY A 563 5.78 -2.81 33.16
CA GLY A 563 7.12 -3.17 32.71
C GLY A 563 7.07 -3.80 31.33
N VAL A 564 8.10 -3.58 30.56
CA VAL A 564 8.20 -3.99 29.14
C VAL A 564 9.50 -4.75 28.91
N ARG A 565 9.42 -5.87 28.17
CA ARG A 565 10.54 -6.73 27.78
C ARG A 565 10.46 -7.04 26.31
N LEU A 566 11.10 -6.24 25.48
CA LEU A 566 11.08 -6.39 24.03
C LEU A 566 12.40 -6.89 23.48
N PHE A 567 12.34 -7.63 22.37
CA PHE A 567 13.50 -7.94 21.54
C PHE A 567 13.17 -7.82 20.06
N GLU A 568 14.21 -7.62 19.26
CA GLU A 568 14.13 -7.65 17.80
C GLU A 568 15.35 -8.39 17.25
N VAL A 569 15.12 -9.25 16.25
CA VAL A 569 16.17 -9.84 15.41
C VAL A 569 16.09 -9.19 14.05
N GLY A 570 17.02 -8.29 13.76
CA GLY A 570 16.96 -7.45 12.57
C GLY A 570 18.33 -7.05 12.03
N ARG A 571 18.36 -5.94 11.33
CA ARG A 571 19.56 -5.40 10.69
C ARG A 571 19.84 -3.99 11.20
N ARG A 572 21.13 -3.69 11.41
CA ARG A 572 21.67 -2.33 11.58
C ARG A 572 22.54 -1.99 10.39
N TYR A 573 22.65 -0.72 10.09
CA TYR A 573 23.34 -0.21 8.92
C TYR A 573 24.48 0.70 9.32
N LEU A 574 25.72 0.27 9.01
CA LEU A 574 26.94 0.97 9.35
C LEU A 574 27.70 1.38 8.09
N SER A 575 28.80 2.10 8.24
CA SER A 575 29.61 2.54 7.09
C SER A 575 30.21 1.40 6.27
N ASP A 576 30.42 0.25 6.89
CA ASP A 576 30.97 -0.96 6.27
C ASP A 576 29.89 -1.94 5.77
N GLY A 577 28.59 -1.63 5.97
CA GLY A 577 27.51 -2.45 5.43
C GLY A 577 26.35 -2.72 6.37
N GLU A 578 25.55 -3.72 5.99
CA GLU A 578 24.42 -4.25 6.73
C GLU A 578 24.86 -5.35 7.67
N HIS A 579 24.46 -5.28 8.95
CA HIS A 579 24.88 -6.20 9.99
C HIS A 579 23.69 -6.87 10.71
N ALA A 580 23.71 -8.21 10.78
CA ALA A 580 22.72 -8.97 11.53
C ALA A 580 22.91 -8.74 13.03
N THR A 581 21.86 -8.31 13.71
CA THR A 581 21.89 -7.93 15.12
C THR A 581 20.62 -8.37 15.83
N THR A 582 20.73 -8.76 17.08
CA THR A 582 19.58 -8.90 17.99
C THR A 582 19.70 -7.82 19.06
N ALA A 583 18.64 -7.06 19.28
CA ALA A 583 18.59 -6.12 20.40
C ALA A 583 17.50 -6.53 21.39
N ILE A 584 17.74 -6.21 22.66
CA ILE A 584 16.83 -6.45 23.78
C ILE A 584 16.70 -5.13 24.54
N VAL A 585 15.45 -4.75 24.86
CA VAL A 585 15.13 -3.56 25.66
C VAL A 585 14.17 -3.95 26.77
N MET A 586 14.53 -3.67 28.01
CA MET A 586 13.73 -3.92 29.20
C MET A 586 13.66 -2.66 30.06
N THR A 587 12.47 -2.26 30.48
CA THR A 587 12.28 -1.06 31.30
C THR A 587 11.00 -1.16 32.14
N GLY A 588 10.87 -0.30 33.17
CA GLY A 588 9.77 -0.36 34.11
C GLY A 588 9.97 -1.42 35.19
N ALA A 589 8.88 -2.00 35.69
CA ALA A 589 8.93 -2.99 36.78
C ALA A 589 9.41 -4.36 36.29
N ALA A 590 10.58 -4.79 36.71
CA ALA A 590 11.05 -6.17 36.53
C ALA A 590 10.24 -7.14 37.40
N ARG A 591 9.82 -6.69 38.56
CA ARG A 591 8.94 -7.39 39.47
C ARG A 591 7.96 -6.40 40.10
N ALA A 592 6.70 -6.67 40.01
CA ALA A 592 5.67 -5.88 40.69
C ALA A 592 5.81 -5.95 42.21
N ARG A 593 5.28 -4.95 42.92
CA ARG A 593 5.17 -5.01 44.37
C ARG A 593 4.25 -6.16 44.81
N ASP A 594 4.73 -7.01 45.67
CA ASP A 594 3.99 -8.16 46.17
C ASP A 594 4.23 -8.27 47.71
N TRP A 595 3.20 -8.73 48.46
CA TRP A 595 3.28 -8.82 49.89
C TRP A 595 4.35 -9.80 50.42
N ARG A 596 4.75 -10.80 49.61
CA ARG A 596 5.78 -11.78 49.92
C ARG A 596 7.18 -11.31 49.61
N THR A 597 7.32 -10.56 48.51
CA THR A 597 8.64 -10.19 47.97
C THR A 597 8.98 -8.72 48.18
N GLY A 598 8.06 -7.92 48.76
CA GLY A 598 8.31 -6.52 49.12
C GLY A 598 8.09 -5.53 47.96
N ALA A 599 8.92 -4.49 47.92
CA ALA A 599 8.83 -3.43 46.95
C ALA A 599 9.05 -3.89 45.49
N ALA A 600 8.48 -3.17 44.53
CA ALA A 600 8.77 -3.37 43.13
C ALA A 600 10.27 -3.15 42.84
N THR A 601 10.79 -3.90 41.88
CA THR A 601 12.17 -3.74 41.40
C THR A 601 12.17 -3.37 39.92
N THR A 602 13.12 -2.55 39.50
CA THR A 602 13.33 -2.17 38.09
C THR A 602 14.40 -3.07 37.46
N TYR A 603 14.44 -3.10 36.12
CA TYR A 603 15.49 -3.75 35.39
C TYR A 603 16.87 -3.05 35.57
N SER A 604 17.93 -3.81 35.49
CA SER A 604 19.31 -3.38 35.71
C SER A 604 20.26 -3.87 34.62
N ALA A 605 21.48 -3.41 34.64
CA ALA A 605 22.56 -3.89 33.77
C ALA A 605 22.80 -5.41 33.91
N PHE A 606 22.50 -6.00 35.06
CA PHE A 606 22.64 -7.44 35.28
C PHE A 606 21.58 -8.25 34.56
N ASP A 607 20.35 -7.71 34.46
CA ASP A 607 19.28 -8.32 33.70
C ASP A 607 19.63 -8.32 32.21
N ALA A 608 20.12 -7.18 31.66
CA ALA A 608 20.61 -7.07 30.29
C ALA A 608 21.73 -8.07 30.01
N LYS A 609 22.70 -8.21 30.95
CA LYS A 609 23.78 -9.21 30.84
C LYS A 609 23.25 -10.64 30.83
N ALA A 610 22.30 -10.95 31.70
CA ALA A 610 21.72 -12.30 31.79
C ALA A 610 21.04 -12.69 30.48
N GLU A 611 20.24 -11.80 29.88
CA GLU A 611 19.58 -12.04 28.60
C GLU A 611 20.57 -12.13 27.44
N ALA A 612 21.64 -11.29 27.43
CA ALA A 612 22.69 -11.36 26.43
C ALA A 612 23.45 -12.69 26.47
N VAL A 613 23.80 -13.17 27.68
CA VAL A 613 24.47 -14.47 27.88
C VAL A 613 23.56 -15.62 27.45
N ALA A 614 22.27 -15.58 27.79
CA ALA A 614 21.30 -16.57 27.38
C ALA A 614 21.13 -16.62 25.86
N ALA A 615 21.06 -15.45 25.21
CA ALA A 615 21.01 -15.34 23.76
C ALA A 615 22.24 -15.93 23.09
N LEU A 616 23.43 -15.58 23.56
CA LEU A 616 24.71 -16.14 23.07
C LEU A 616 24.78 -17.65 23.26
N ALA A 617 24.31 -18.19 24.40
CA ALA A 617 24.22 -19.63 24.63
C ALA A 617 23.29 -20.31 23.62
N ALA A 618 22.13 -19.74 23.35
CA ALA A 618 21.19 -20.23 22.34
C ALA A 618 21.77 -20.18 20.91
N ALA A 619 22.62 -19.21 20.62
CA ALA A 619 23.37 -19.10 19.37
C ALA A 619 24.49 -20.14 19.25
N GLY A 620 24.82 -20.85 20.36
CA GLY A 620 25.85 -21.89 20.41
C GLY A 620 27.24 -21.38 20.81
N VAL A 621 27.32 -20.18 21.39
CA VAL A 621 28.58 -19.63 21.91
C VAL A 621 28.93 -20.30 23.23
N PRO A 622 30.21 -20.69 23.47
CA PRO A 622 30.67 -21.21 24.76
C PRO A 622 30.73 -20.07 25.79
N VAL A 623 29.64 -19.86 26.51
CA VAL A 623 29.46 -18.72 27.42
C VAL A 623 30.39 -18.73 28.62
N ASP A 624 30.91 -19.90 29.01
CA ASP A 624 31.96 -20.08 30.02
C ASP A 624 33.31 -19.43 29.66
N ARG A 625 33.48 -19.12 28.37
CA ARG A 625 34.71 -18.48 27.84
C ARG A 625 34.52 -16.97 27.59
N LEU A 626 33.34 -16.42 27.87
CA LEU A 626 33.11 -15.00 27.71
C LEU A 626 33.91 -14.22 28.76
N SER A 627 34.44 -13.08 28.30
CA SER A 627 35.04 -12.06 29.15
C SER A 627 34.19 -10.82 29.11
N VAL A 628 34.09 -10.11 30.23
CA VAL A 628 33.46 -8.78 30.27
C VAL A 628 34.56 -7.74 30.08
N LEU A 629 34.36 -6.88 29.06
CA LEU A 629 35.28 -5.79 28.75
C LEU A 629 34.55 -4.43 29.04
N PRO A 630 35.15 -3.53 29.82
CA PRO A 630 34.69 -2.17 29.98
C PRO A 630 35.33 -1.25 28.91
N PRO A 631 34.76 -0.09 28.61
CA PRO A 631 33.33 0.26 28.72
C PRO A 631 32.52 -0.31 27.52
N ALA A 632 31.19 -0.20 27.59
CA ALA A 632 30.35 -0.34 26.42
C ALA A 632 30.38 0.93 25.55
N ASP A 633 29.51 0.98 24.52
CA ASP A 633 29.42 2.13 23.62
C ASP A 633 28.93 3.39 24.34
N PRO A 634 29.15 4.63 23.81
CA PRO A 634 28.91 5.90 24.53
C PRO A 634 27.45 6.14 24.94
N TRP A 635 26.50 5.48 24.30
CA TRP A 635 25.07 5.57 24.66
C TRP A 635 24.68 4.75 25.89
N PHE A 636 25.57 3.93 26.40
CA PHE A 636 25.37 3.24 27.67
C PHE A 636 25.90 4.08 28.87
N HIS A 637 25.37 3.76 30.04
CA HIS A 637 25.88 4.33 31.29
C HIS A 637 27.32 3.82 31.56
N PRO A 638 28.31 4.68 31.76
CA PRO A 638 29.71 4.29 31.81
C PRO A 638 30.05 3.30 32.93
N GLY A 639 29.37 3.39 34.09
CA GLY A 639 29.62 2.54 35.25
C GLY A 639 28.66 1.32 35.32
N ARG A 640 27.69 1.18 34.40
CA ARG A 640 26.66 0.14 34.46
C ARG A 640 26.52 -0.51 33.11
N SER A 641 27.63 -0.76 32.43
CA SER A 641 27.63 -1.39 31.11
C SER A 641 28.94 -2.16 30.87
N GLY A 642 28.92 -2.97 29.84
CA GLY A 642 30.09 -3.74 29.40
C GLY A 642 29.85 -4.43 28.08
N ARG A 643 30.91 -5.03 27.55
CA ARG A 643 30.86 -5.82 26.32
C ARG A 643 31.19 -7.29 26.65
N LEU A 644 30.46 -8.22 26.04
CA LEU A 644 30.77 -9.65 26.10
C LEU A 644 31.66 -10.04 24.93
N ALA A 645 32.81 -10.64 25.19
CA ALA A 645 33.78 -10.98 24.16
C ALA A 645 34.34 -12.37 24.33
N LEU A 646 34.68 -13.04 23.22
CA LEU A 646 35.51 -14.24 23.19
C LEU A 646 36.97 -13.82 23.05
N GLY A 647 37.71 -13.92 24.18
CA GLY A 647 39.04 -13.33 24.28
C GLY A 647 38.99 -11.80 24.23
N ALA A 648 40.11 -11.17 23.87
CA ALA A 648 40.23 -9.71 23.89
C ALA A 648 39.72 -9.02 22.60
N LYS A 649 39.47 -9.76 21.53
CA LYS A 649 39.29 -9.20 20.19
C LYS A 649 37.87 -9.36 19.59
N ILE A 650 37.14 -10.42 19.95
CA ILE A 650 35.86 -10.74 19.32
C ILE A 650 34.73 -10.31 20.25
N VAL A 651 34.27 -9.11 20.07
CA VAL A 651 33.08 -8.57 20.79
C VAL A 651 31.83 -9.19 20.18
N LEU A 652 31.02 -9.84 21.01
CA LEU A 652 29.77 -10.52 20.59
C LEU A 652 28.51 -9.78 21.02
N ALA A 653 28.60 -8.97 22.09
CA ALA A 653 27.47 -8.16 22.55
C ALA A 653 27.94 -6.95 23.35
N SER A 654 27.16 -5.89 23.32
CA SER A 654 27.18 -4.78 24.29
C SER A 654 25.94 -4.90 25.17
N PHE A 655 26.08 -4.61 26.47
CA PHE A 655 24.97 -4.67 27.42
C PHE A 655 25.10 -3.59 28.51
N GLY A 656 23.98 -3.21 29.11
CA GLY A 656 23.99 -2.32 30.25
C GLY A 656 22.70 -1.51 30.38
N GLU A 657 22.75 -0.49 31.23
CA GLU A 657 21.73 0.56 31.26
C GLU A 657 22.05 1.62 30.22
N LEU A 658 21.04 2.11 29.50
CA LEU A 658 21.21 3.28 28.63
C LEU A 658 21.57 4.50 29.48
N HIS A 659 22.38 5.39 28.90
CA HIS A 659 22.66 6.67 29.52
C HIS A 659 21.35 7.48 29.68
N PRO A 660 21.05 8.12 30.83
CA PRO A 660 19.80 8.83 31.06
C PRO A 660 19.45 9.88 29.98
N ARG A 661 20.47 10.51 29.37
CA ARG A 661 20.30 11.47 28.26
C ARG A 661 19.76 10.82 26.99
N VAL A 662 19.97 9.51 26.80
CA VAL A 662 19.53 8.73 25.64
C VAL A 662 18.19 8.05 25.93
N ALA A 663 18.03 7.49 27.13
CA ALA A 663 16.84 6.77 27.55
C ALA A 663 15.57 7.63 27.54
N ALA A 664 15.67 8.87 28.04
CA ALA A 664 14.55 9.83 28.16
C ALA A 664 13.29 9.23 28.83
N THR A 665 13.50 8.29 29.78
CA THR A 665 12.47 7.58 30.54
C THR A 665 12.64 7.82 32.04
N ARG A 666 11.56 7.64 32.82
CA ARG A 666 11.62 7.75 34.28
C ARG A 666 12.45 6.64 34.92
N ASP A 667 12.23 5.41 34.45
CA ASP A 667 12.90 4.23 34.96
C ASP A 667 14.14 3.88 34.14
N PRO A 668 15.13 3.19 34.72
CA PRO A 668 16.27 2.69 33.96
C PRO A 668 15.85 1.81 32.77
N VAL A 669 16.58 1.92 31.68
CA VAL A 669 16.41 1.09 30.50
C VAL A 669 17.58 0.14 30.38
N ALA A 670 17.35 -1.13 30.63
CA ALA A 670 18.34 -2.20 30.48
C ALA A 670 18.32 -2.71 29.01
N VAL A 671 19.50 -2.70 28.37
CA VAL A 671 19.65 -3.00 26.94
C VAL A 671 20.76 -3.98 26.71
N ALA A 672 20.58 -4.86 25.73
CA ALA A 672 21.63 -5.66 25.13
C ALA A 672 21.53 -5.64 23.61
N GLU A 673 22.68 -5.50 22.94
CA GLU A 673 22.82 -5.72 21.50
C GLU A 673 23.79 -6.86 21.24
N ILE A 674 23.35 -7.87 20.50
CA ILE A 674 24.10 -9.10 20.17
C ILE A 674 24.44 -9.05 18.68
N TYR A 675 25.73 -9.15 18.35
CA TYR A 675 26.27 -9.01 16.99
C TYR A 675 26.37 -10.39 16.34
N LEU A 676 25.38 -10.77 15.56
CA LEU A 676 25.25 -12.14 15.03
C LEU A 676 26.35 -12.47 14.03
N ASP A 677 26.79 -11.49 13.26
CA ASP A 677 27.88 -11.65 12.28
C ASP A 677 29.25 -11.87 12.94
N ALA A 678 29.41 -11.42 14.18
CA ALA A 678 30.63 -11.62 14.94
C ALA A 678 30.71 -13.02 15.56
N ILE A 679 29.64 -13.81 15.55
CA ILE A 679 29.59 -15.14 16.13
C ILE A 679 30.45 -16.10 15.26
N PRO A 680 31.56 -16.65 15.76
CA PRO A 680 32.40 -17.51 14.95
C PRO A 680 31.67 -18.81 14.60
N ALA A 681 31.92 -19.32 13.40
CA ALA A 681 31.39 -20.61 12.97
C ALA A 681 31.89 -21.71 13.92
N ALA A 682 31.01 -22.66 14.21
CA ALA A 682 31.38 -23.82 15.05
C ALA A 682 32.53 -24.61 14.41
N ARG A 683 33.62 -24.81 15.15
CA ARG A 683 34.79 -25.53 14.68
C ARG A 683 34.52 -27.01 14.38
N SER A 684 33.45 -27.58 14.86
CA SER A 684 33.09 -28.99 14.67
C SER A 684 31.60 -29.11 14.28
N ALA A 685 31.34 -29.86 13.21
CA ALA A 685 30.01 -30.26 12.80
C ALA A 685 29.41 -31.40 13.65
N LYS A 686 30.13 -31.89 14.66
CA LYS A 686 29.66 -32.98 15.52
C LYS A 686 28.47 -32.52 16.33
N ARG A 687 27.32 -33.13 16.10
CA ARG A 687 26.04 -32.86 16.79
C ARG A 687 25.87 -33.64 18.08
N THR A 688 26.71 -34.67 18.28
CA THR A 688 26.68 -35.51 19.48
C THR A 688 27.42 -34.81 20.62
N ARG A 689 26.79 -34.68 21.77
CA ARG A 689 27.43 -34.31 23.01
C ARG A 689 28.30 -35.48 23.49
N PRO A 690 29.42 -35.23 24.18
CA PRO A 690 30.16 -36.31 24.87
C PRO A 690 29.20 -37.03 25.82
N VAL A 691 29.47 -38.32 26.02
CA VAL A 691 28.76 -39.08 27.04
C VAL A 691 29.00 -38.40 28.39
N PHE A 692 27.93 -38.08 29.10
CA PHE A 692 28.03 -37.55 30.46
C PHE A 692 28.37 -38.70 31.41
N THR A 693 29.54 -38.62 32.03
CA THR A 693 29.98 -39.56 33.09
C THR A 693 29.89 -38.78 34.40
N PRO A 694 28.92 -39.08 35.28
CA PRO A 694 28.86 -38.42 36.57
C PRO A 694 30.08 -38.74 37.40
N PRO A 695 30.65 -37.75 38.13
CA PRO A 695 31.75 -38.03 39.05
C PRO A 695 31.32 -39.05 40.10
N PRO A 696 32.14 -40.06 40.36
CA PRO A 696 31.79 -41.13 41.31
C PRO A 696 31.90 -40.71 42.78
N LEU A 697 32.55 -39.57 43.04
CA LEU A 697 32.86 -39.07 44.37
C LEU A 697 32.11 -37.77 44.63
N GLN A 698 31.73 -37.52 45.92
CA GLN A 698 31.03 -36.34 46.33
C GLN A 698 31.92 -35.09 46.28
N ALA A 699 31.39 -34.00 45.70
CA ALA A 699 32.03 -32.70 45.69
C ALA A 699 32.02 -32.04 47.08
N VAL A 700 32.99 -31.22 47.37
CA VAL A 700 33.11 -30.42 48.59
C VAL A 700 33.07 -28.95 48.21
N THR A 701 32.34 -28.14 48.95
CA THR A 701 32.33 -26.65 48.76
C THR A 701 33.07 -25.96 49.88
N ARG A 702 33.80 -24.86 49.53
CA ARG A 702 34.48 -23.99 50.48
C ARG A 702 34.22 -22.53 50.11
N ASP A 703 33.95 -21.72 51.12
CA ASP A 703 33.76 -20.29 50.93
C ASP A 703 35.04 -19.52 51.33
N PHE A 704 35.33 -18.53 50.54
CA PHE A 704 36.47 -17.63 50.77
C PHE A 704 35.97 -16.17 50.61
N ALA A 705 36.39 -15.30 51.50
CA ALA A 705 36.17 -13.85 51.33
C ALA A 705 37.53 -13.15 51.10
N PHE A 706 37.65 -12.47 49.98
CA PHE A 706 38.85 -11.73 49.62
C PHE A 706 38.63 -10.26 49.60
N VAL A 707 39.42 -9.50 50.31
CA VAL A 707 39.48 -8.04 50.23
C VAL A 707 40.36 -7.67 49.07
N VAL A 708 39.77 -6.90 48.11
CA VAL A 708 40.43 -6.46 46.89
C VAL A 708 40.27 -4.95 46.71
N ALA A 709 41.00 -4.31 45.81
CA ALA A 709 40.80 -2.93 45.42
C ALA A 709 39.39 -2.74 44.87
N ALA A 710 38.72 -1.61 45.13
CA ALA A 710 37.32 -1.35 44.74
C ALA A 710 37.10 -1.38 43.22
N ASP A 711 38.12 -1.11 42.43
CA ASP A 711 38.11 -1.06 40.97
C ASP A 711 38.53 -2.40 40.32
N LEU A 712 38.94 -3.42 41.11
CA LEU A 712 39.29 -4.71 40.59
C LEU A 712 38.06 -5.41 40.03
N PRO A 713 38.04 -5.78 38.73
CA PRO A 713 36.92 -6.56 38.18
C PRO A 713 36.82 -7.91 38.88
N ALA A 714 35.61 -8.25 39.37
CA ALA A 714 35.39 -9.54 40.08
C ALA A 714 35.86 -10.74 39.26
N GLU A 715 35.63 -10.75 37.92
CA GLU A 715 36.06 -11.82 37.03
C GLU A 715 37.59 -12.06 37.07
N THR A 716 38.40 -11.05 37.33
CA THR A 716 39.83 -11.19 37.48
C THR A 716 40.17 -12.05 38.68
N LEU A 717 39.53 -11.83 39.82
CA LEU A 717 39.63 -12.69 40.99
C LEU A 717 39.09 -14.12 40.73
N LEU A 718 37.88 -14.24 40.19
CA LEU A 718 37.24 -15.51 39.90
C LEU A 718 38.07 -16.38 38.95
N ARG A 719 38.64 -15.78 37.91
CA ARG A 719 39.50 -16.47 36.95
C ARG A 719 40.81 -16.94 37.62
N SER A 720 41.39 -16.13 38.46
CA SER A 720 42.61 -16.50 39.20
C SER A 720 42.36 -17.68 40.14
N VAL A 721 41.25 -17.63 40.91
CA VAL A 721 40.81 -18.70 41.81
C VAL A 721 40.49 -19.98 41.02
N ARG A 722 39.74 -19.88 39.92
CA ARG A 722 39.40 -21.01 39.05
C ARG A 722 40.62 -21.69 38.44
N GLY A 723 41.67 -20.91 38.20
CA GLY A 723 42.95 -21.38 37.68
C GLY A 723 43.90 -21.98 38.73
N ALA A 724 43.59 -21.86 40.01
CA ALA A 724 44.49 -22.27 41.11
C ALA A 724 44.78 -23.77 41.14
N ASP A 725 43.73 -24.59 40.84
CA ASP A 725 43.87 -26.03 40.71
C ASP A 725 42.84 -26.56 39.70
N LYS A 726 43.27 -26.73 38.46
CA LYS A 726 42.38 -27.15 37.37
C LYS A 726 41.86 -28.58 37.47
N ALA A 727 42.51 -29.43 38.26
CA ALA A 727 42.07 -30.79 38.45
C ALA A 727 40.97 -30.91 39.52
N ALA A 728 41.08 -30.10 40.55
CA ALA A 728 40.19 -30.16 41.71
C ALA A 728 39.03 -29.14 41.61
N ILE A 729 39.26 -27.93 41.08
CA ILE A 729 38.24 -26.86 41.07
C ILE A 729 37.34 -26.99 39.85
N THR A 730 36.06 -27.26 40.06
CA THR A 730 35.04 -27.42 39.00
C THR A 730 34.17 -26.18 38.85
N ASN A 731 33.93 -25.42 39.93
CA ASN A 731 33.14 -24.19 39.90
C ASN A 731 33.67 -23.16 40.89
N VAL A 732 33.55 -21.87 40.51
CA VAL A 732 33.79 -20.71 41.38
C VAL A 732 32.65 -19.71 41.15
N ALA A 733 31.90 -19.45 42.18
CA ALA A 733 30.77 -18.52 42.14
C ALA A 733 30.93 -17.38 43.13
N LEU A 734 30.73 -16.15 42.70
CA LEU A 734 30.61 -15.01 43.59
C LEU A 734 29.19 -14.98 44.19
N PHE A 735 29.07 -14.98 45.50
CA PHE A 735 27.74 -14.97 46.16
C PHE A 735 27.49 -13.70 47.01
N ASP A 736 28.56 -12.98 47.40
CA ASP A 736 28.40 -11.74 48.15
C ASP A 736 29.47 -10.68 47.81
N ARG A 737 29.09 -9.44 47.89
CA ARG A 737 29.96 -8.26 47.70
C ARG A 737 29.69 -7.24 48.79
N PHE A 738 30.65 -7.02 49.67
CA PHE A 738 30.50 -6.09 50.75
C PHE A 738 31.50 -4.92 50.57
N PRO A 739 31.03 -3.66 50.53
CA PRO A 739 31.90 -2.48 50.40
C PRO A 739 32.67 -2.22 51.71
N LEU A 740 33.94 -1.88 51.58
CA LEU A 740 34.84 -1.47 52.67
C LEU A 740 35.52 -0.20 52.22
N ASP A 741 35.30 0.92 52.82
CA ASP A 741 35.85 2.25 52.46
C ASP A 741 36.39 2.33 50.99
N ASP A 742 37.72 2.20 50.81
CA ASP A 742 38.43 2.20 49.53
C ASP A 742 38.60 0.81 48.89
N LYS A 743 38.05 -0.24 49.50
CA LYS A 743 38.17 -1.67 49.07
C LYS A 743 36.80 -2.32 49.01
N VAL A 744 36.81 -3.55 48.51
CA VAL A 744 35.62 -4.38 48.51
C VAL A 744 35.98 -5.81 48.96
N SER A 745 35.14 -6.41 49.77
CA SER A 745 35.20 -7.83 50.11
C SER A 745 34.35 -8.60 49.11
N LEU A 746 34.96 -9.55 48.41
CA LEU A 746 34.27 -10.44 47.48
C LEU A 746 34.26 -11.87 48.09
N ALA A 747 33.06 -12.38 48.37
CA ALA A 747 32.88 -13.72 48.89
C ALA A 747 32.56 -14.71 47.77
N VAL A 748 33.36 -15.76 47.66
CA VAL A 748 33.28 -16.74 46.59
C VAL A 748 33.12 -18.16 47.16
N THR A 749 32.18 -18.92 46.60
CA THR A 749 32.08 -20.37 46.85
C THR A 749 32.88 -21.11 45.80
N VAL A 750 33.75 -21.99 46.21
CA VAL A 750 34.56 -22.84 45.34
C VAL A 750 34.13 -24.30 45.52
N THR A 751 33.76 -24.96 44.39
CA THR A 751 33.42 -26.38 44.35
C THR A 751 34.64 -27.20 43.98
N LEU A 752 35.01 -28.10 44.85
CA LEU A 752 36.14 -29.03 44.71
C LEU A 752 35.59 -30.40 44.38
N GLN A 753 36.01 -31.01 43.28
CA GLN A 753 35.61 -32.35 42.85
C GLN A 753 36.78 -33.32 42.92
N PRO A 754 36.72 -34.30 43.84
CA PRO A 754 37.73 -35.37 43.87
C PRO A 754 37.56 -36.29 42.66
N VAL A 755 38.70 -36.82 42.17
CA VAL A 755 38.73 -37.71 40.97
C VAL A 755 38.99 -39.15 41.34
N GLU A 756 40.03 -39.43 42.14
CA GLU A 756 40.47 -40.82 42.45
C GLU A 756 40.02 -41.27 43.85
N ARG A 757 40.04 -40.42 44.84
CA ARG A 757 39.62 -40.65 46.21
C ARG A 757 38.99 -39.40 46.83
N SER A 758 38.18 -39.56 47.86
CA SER A 758 37.66 -38.43 48.65
C SER A 758 38.79 -37.57 49.22
N PHE A 759 38.60 -36.24 49.24
CA PHE A 759 39.58 -35.35 49.86
C PHE A 759 39.65 -35.54 51.37
N THR A 760 40.89 -35.55 51.89
CA THR A 760 41.19 -35.42 53.32
C THR A 760 41.24 -33.93 53.69
N ASP A 761 41.20 -33.63 55.01
CA ASP A 761 41.33 -32.21 55.44
C ASP A 761 42.67 -31.62 54.95
N ALA A 762 43.77 -32.39 54.96
CA ALA A 762 45.06 -31.97 54.46
C ALA A 762 45.02 -31.65 52.92
N ASP A 763 44.25 -32.39 52.13
CA ASP A 763 44.07 -32.11 50.71
C ASP A 763 43.32 -30.80 50.50
N ILE A 764 42.25 -30.59 51.29
CA ILE A 764 41.45 -29.38 51.27
C ILE A 764 42.27 -28.16 51.68
N ASP A 765 43.09 -28.28 52.72
CA ASP A 765 43.95 -27.19 53.17
C ASP A 765 45.02 -26.85 52.11
N ALA A 766 45.60 -27.87 51.47
CA ALA A 766 46.56 -27.64 50.40
C ALA A 766 45.93 -26.94 49.17
N ILE A 767 44.72 -27.32 48.81
CA ILE A 767 43.97 -26.64 47.72
C ILE A 767 43.59 -25.23 48.14
N SER A 768 43.12 -25.03 49.36
CA SER A 768 42.80 -23.71 49.93
C SER A 768 44.01 -22.76 49.91
N ALA A 769 45.20 -23.26 50.29
CA ALA A 769 46.46 -22.49 50.19
C ALA A 769 46.76 -22.04 48.74
N LYS A 770 46.53 -22.93 47.76
CA LYS A 770 46.69 -22.58 46.33
C LYS A 770 45.68 -21.50 45.88
N ILE A 771 44.41 -21.58 46.38
CA ILE A 771 43.38 -20.61 46.10
C ILE A 771 43.76 -19.21 46.66
N VAL A 772 44.18 -19.18 47.92
CA VAL A 772 44.65 -17.94 48.57
C VAL A 772 45.89 -17.36 47.84
N ALA A 773 46.83 -18.18 47.49
CA ALA A 773 48.01 -17.77 46.74
C ALA A 773 47.66 -17.25 45.31
N ALA A 774 46.68 -17.85 44.68
CA ALA A 774 46.18 -17.38 43.39
C ALA A 774 45.44 -16.04 43.51
N ALA A 775 44.58 -15.86 44.52
CA ALA A 775 43.95 -14.59 44.80
C ALA A 775 44.94 -13.47 45.11
N ALA A 776 45.98 -13.77 45.86
CA ALA A 776 47.06 -12.81 46.20
C ALA A 776 47.78 -12.26 44.96
N LYS A 777 47.94 -13.04 43.89
CA LYS A 777 48.56 -12.63 42.61
C LYS A 777 47.79 -11.49 41.93
N VAL A 778 46.52 -11.34 42.22
CA VAL A 778 45.67 -10.28 41.66
C VAL A 778 45.27 -9.26 42.73
N GLY A 779 46.01 -9.20 43.86
CA GLY A 779 45.77 -8.23 44.91
C GLY A 779 44.68 -8.62 45.91
N GLY A 780 44.19 -9.87 45.91
CA GLY A 780 43.19 -10.36 46.86
C GLY A 780 43.85 -10.82 48.17
N VAL A 781 43.38 -10.26 49.28
CA VAL A 781 43.82 -10.67 50.64
C VAL A 781 42.66 -11.38 51.33
N LEU A 782 42.94 -12.59 51.84
CA LEU A 782 41.91 -13.34 52.55
C LEU A 782 41.44 -12.54 53.76
N ARG A 783 40.13 -12.39 53.91
CA ARG A 783 39.51 -11.76 55.06
C ARG A 783 39.40 -12.82 56.15
N GLY A 784 40.07 -12.56 57.26
CA GLY A 784 40.00 -13.42 58.44
C GLY A 784 38.65 -13.38 59.14
#